data_de0b40c795e4a162cd7fd83db44c466c
#
_entry.id   de0b40c795e4a162cd7fd83db44c466c
#
_cell.length_a   1.000
_cell.length_b   1.000
_cell.length_c   1.000
_cell.angle_alpha   90.00
_cell.angle_beta   90.00
_cell.angle_gamma   90.00
#
_symmetry.space_group_name_H-M   'P 1'
#
loop_
_entity.id
_entity.type
_entity.pdbx_description
1 polymer ?
#
loop_
_entity_poly.entity_id
_entity_poly.type
_entity_poly.pdbx_seq_one_letter_code
_entity_poly.pdbx_strand_id
1 'polypeptide(L)'
;MGGNRLSTGIAVVWLTATAGFGQPVPQDGSKQEDEASRLFSMDLDGLSNTNVTTASKFAEKLSDAPSVMSVVSRDELRRFGGTTLLDILERVAGLTGSSAFFADRSMVAVRGDQTRTDAGHILILINGRPVREVLEGGVSSDILKSFPVNLLERIEVIKGPGSVLYGSDAYSGVINLITRKAEGKTFHFSAAGGGAGEAAGAEEILIERGGLSVVEGGQYHRMPRWDTIFQSFHNPSNLAYSQAATLRDDGEGAYLDLNYKGLTFMSSYTAAEGASFVRGIVGDVRSKRGFGDLGYSLKAASQWEMRFNLTYSRFVLDAPLYPNAHRDANEVDLEWTNFVTFSERDRLTFGTTINHIQGQEIYSGVQPALLVEDGKRWGSGFYVQYEHRLTDDLKLIGGVQANKIGSLAFDAVPRGGLLWNPAAHFSLKALYGAAFRAPSLDETGLTHPGLTGNPKLVPEKVGTLDLQASYQNNRAQVSVDYFHSRETQLIFEDGSTRPALYYNLGAPATFQGIDSEGKYYLRRNWFLMGSVLYQVNHDKAIANLSPIPSLGAKAGLSYAAENGVDVSVFDDYRGHIGGYAASINPRPEALHSLSAHVRFDLTKRWLKNGDRGFAFFLHGDDLTNRAVWLPALGTNSPNTIPVVRGRTLYFGLEVWQKQ
;
A
#
# COMPACT_ATOMS: atom_id res chain seq x y z
N MET A 1 34.49 18.68 -15.05
CA MET A 1 34.14 19.65 -16.11
C MET A 1 32.72 19.38 -16.55
N GLY A 2 31.82 20.33 -16.36
CA GLY A 2 30.55 20.51 -17.04
C GLY A 2 29.49 19.38 -16.96
N GLY A 3 28.86 19.20 -15.80
CA GLY A 3 27.65 18.38 -15.71
C GLY A 3 26.40 19.20 -16.04
N ASN A 4 25.75 18.91 -17.16
CA ASN A 4 24.45 19.47 -17.53
C ASN A 4 23.39 18.99 -16.51
N ARG A 5 22.92 19.89 -15.68
CA ARG A 5 21.70 19.72 -14.91
C ARG A 5 20.52 19.87 -15.86
N LEU A 6 19.92 18.78 -16.29
CA LEU A 6 18.58 18.79 -16.85
C LEU A 6 17.59 19.01 -15.71
N SER A 7 17.22 20.27 -15.50
CA SER A 7 16.03 20.64 -14.75
C SER A 7 14.82 20.24 -15.59
N THR A 8 14.21 19.09 -15.26
CA THR A 8 12.88 18.73 -15.77
C THR A 8 11.90 19.69 -15.12
N GLY A 9 11.59 20.78 -15.79
CA GLY A 9 10.54 21.70 -15.40
C GLY A 9 9.20 20.99 -15.56
N ILE A 10 8.46 20.84 -14.48
CA ILE A 10 7.04 20.50 -14.51
C ILE A 10 6.36 21.66 -15.23
N ALA A 11 5.90 21.44 -16.47
CA ALA A 11 5.06 22.37 -17.16
C ALA A 11 3.68 22.35 -16.52
N VAL A 12 3.47 23.22 -15.54
CA VAL A 12 2.14 23.52 -15.01
C VAL A 12 1.38 24.23 -16.12
N VAL A 13 0.45 23.53 -16.73
CA VAL A 13 -0.48 24.10 -17.70
C VAL A 13 -1.49 24.96 -16.94
N TRP A 14 -1.27 26.26 -16.91
CA TRP A 14 -2.23 27.23 -16.41
C TRP A 14 -3.41 27.33 -17.39
N LEU A 15 -4.50 26.61 -17.09
CA LEU A 15 -5.80 26.88 -17.70
C LEU A 15 -6.39 28.11 -17.00
N THR A 16 -6.20 29.29 -17.59
CA THR A 16 -6.87 30.52 -17.17
C THR A 16 -8.36 30.42 -17.48
N ALA A 17 -9.16 30.06 -16.48
CA ALA A 17 -10.60 30.20 -16.55
C ALA A 17 -10.99 31.65 -16.27
N THR A 18 -11.36 32.40 -17.30
CA THR A 18 -11.97 33.74 -17.17
C THR A 18 -13.30 33.63 -16.44
N ALA A 19 -13.38 34.20 -15.26
CA ALA A 19 -14.60 34.29 -14.47
C ALA A 19 -15.57 35.31 -15.08
N GLY A 20 -16.67 34.84 -15.61
CA GLY A 20 -17.84 35.69 -15.93
C GLY A 20 -18.64 35.97 -14.65
N PHE A 21 -18.81 37.25 -14.31
CA PHE A 21 -19.67 37.68 -13.20
C PHE A 21 -21.14 37.47 -13.57
N GLY A 22 -21.85 36.55 -12.89
CA GLY A 22 -23.28 36.39 -12.94
C GLY A 22 -23.94 36.93 -11.66
N GLN A 23 -25.09 37.60 -11.82
CA GLN A 23 -25.84 38.27 -10.74
C GLN A 23 -26.46 37.31 -9.71
N PRO A 24 -26.74 37.77 -8.47
CA PRO A 24 -27.22 36.91 -7.39
C PRO A 24 -28.70 36.54 -7.52
N VAL A 25 -29.02 35.28 -7.28
CA VAL A 25 -30.38 34.73 -7.12
C VAL A 25 -30.79 34.82 -5.65
N PRO A 26 -32.10 35.09 -5.33
CA PRO A 26 -32.56 35.29 -3.96
C PRO A 26 -32.47 34.01 -3.11
N GLN A 27 -32.00 34.16 -1.90
CA GLN A 27 -31.94 33.11 -0.87
C GLN A 27 -33.33 32.81 -0.32
N ASP A 28 -33.71 31.53 -0.37
CA ASP A 28 -34.80 30.99 0.44
C ASP A 28 -34.20 30.42 1.75
N GLY A 29 -34.75 30.90 2.86
CA GLY A 29 -34.20 30.65 4.19
C GLY A 29 -34.64 29.30 4.78
N SER A 30 -34.10 28.18 4.30
CA SER A 30 -34.19 26.90 4.97
C SER A 30 -32.88 26.63 5.74
N LYS A 31 -33.01 26.30 7.03
CA LYS A 31 -31.97 26.04 8.02
C LYS A 31 -30.74 25.35 7.42
N GLN A 32 -29.66 26.09 7.28
CA GLN A 32 -28.33 25.51 7.10
C GLN A 32 -27.96 24.82 8.43
N GLU A 33 -28.10 23.51 8.46
CA GLU A 33 -27.35 22.71 9.42
C GLU A 33 -25.87 22.96 9.14
N ASP A 34 -25.15 23.38 10.19
CA ASP A 34 -23.74 23.72 10.17
C ASP A 34 -22.96 22.57 9.51
N GLU A 35 -22.22 22.84 8.43
CA GLU A 35 -21.46 21.84 7.66
C GLU A 35 -20.44 21.10 8.55
N ALA A 36 -19.97 21.75 9.63
CA ALA A 36 -19.22 21.12 10.70
C ALA A 36 -20.05 20.07 11.45
N SER A 37 -21.34 20.32 11.71
CA SER A 37 -22.25 19.34 12.31
C SER A 37 -22.54 18.18 11.35
N ARG A 38 -22.58 18.41 10.05
CA ARG A 38 -22.67 17.36 9.03
C ARG A 38 -21.41 16.52 8.92
N LEU A 39 -20.22 17.12 8.91
CA LEU A 39 -18.95 16.40 8.93
C LEU A 39 -18.81 15.58 10.22
N PHE A 40 -19.18 16.16 11.36
CA PHE A 40 -19.17 15.44 12.66
C PHE A 40 -20.27 14.36 12.76
N SER A 41 -21.40 14.51 12.10
CA SER A 41 -22.43 13.47 12.05
C SER A 41 -22.04 12.35 11.08
N MET A 42 -21.41 12.67 9.96
CA MET A 42 -20.84 11.68 9.04
C MET A 42 -19.74 10.85 9.67
N ASP A 43 -18.89 11.41 10.53
CA ASP A 43 -17.84 10.69 11.24
C ASP A 43 -18.38 9.62 12.20
N LEU A 44 -19.48 9.89 12.89
CA LEU A 44 -20.10 8.92 13.81
C LEU A 44 -20.90 7.84 13.08
N ASP A 45 -21.56 8.19 11.98
CA ASP A 45 -22.26 7.24 11.11
C ASP A 45 -21.26 6.47 10.23
N GLY A 46 -20.07 7.03 10.00
CA GLY A 46 -19.01 6.47 9.18
C GLY A 46 -18.51 5.11 9.66
N LEU A 47 -18.33 4.92 10.99
CA LEU A 47 -17.85 3.63 11.52
C LEU A 47 -18.87 2.51 11.29
N SER A 48 -20.17 2.76 11.49
CA SER A 48 -21.21 1.72 11.34
C SER A 48 -21.53 1.38 9.90
N ASN A 49 -21.29 2.32 8.97
CA ASN A 49 -21.64 2.21 7.56
C ASN A 49 -20.41 2.19 6.63
N THR A 50 -19.24 1.80 7.14
CA THR A 50 -18.04 1.68 6.31
C THR A 50 -18.26 0.64 5.21
N ASN A 51 -18.41 1.12 3.98
CA ASN A 51 -18.52 0.27 2.80
C ASN A 51 -17.13 0.02 2.23
N VAL A 52 -16.85 -1.23 1.94
CA VAL A 52 -15.62 -1.71 1.32
C VAL A 52 -15.90 -2.38 -0.02
N THR A 53 -14.93 -2.37 -0.90
CA THR A 53 -15.07 -2.92 -2.25
C THR A 53 -14.08 -4.02 -2.56
N THR A 54 -12.96 -4.08 -1.86
CA THR A 54 -11.82 -4.93 -2.21
C THR A 54 -12.12 -6.41 -2.01
N ALA A 55 -12.94 -6.78 -1.01
CA ALA A 55 -13.16 -8.19 -0.68
C ALA A 55 -14.03 -8.96 -1.68
N SER A 56 -14.89 -8.25 -2.44
CA SER A 56 -15.88 -8.86 -3.34
C SER A 56 -15.97 -8.18 -4.71
N LYS A 57 -15.21 -7.10 -4.93
CA LYS A 57 -15.33 -6.17 -6.07
C LYS A 57 -16.67 -5.41 -6.12
N PHE A 58 -17.54 -5.55 -5.11
CA PHE A 58 -18.74 -4.70 -4.91
C PHE A 58 -18.63 -3.86 -3.64
N ALA A 59 -19.45 -2.83 -3.54
CA ALA A 59 -19.62 -2.09 -2.30
C ALA A 59 -20.51 -2.88 -1.31
N GLU A 60 -19.96 -3.25 -0.17
CA GLU A 60 -20.66 -3.94 0.92
C GLU A 60 -20.15 -3.45 2.27
N LYS A 61 -20.93 -3.70 3.34
CA LYS A 61 -20.51 -3.34 4.70
C LYS A 61 -19.28 -4.15 5.11
N LEU A 62 -18.40 -3.55 5.88
CA LEU A 62 -17.20 -4.21 6.41
C LEU A 62 -17.54 -5.51 7.19
N SER A 63 -18.65 -5.52 7.93
CA SER A 63 -19.15 -6.72 8.64
C SER A 63 -19.48 -7.87 7.69
N ASP A 64 -19.99 -7.56 6.51
CA ASP A 64 -20.44 -8.53 5.50
C ASP A 64 -19.34 -8.91 4.50
N ALA A 65 -18.21 -8.20 4.54
CA ALA A 65 -17.10 -8.42 3.64
C ALA A 65 -16.42 -9.79 3.91
N PRO A 66 -16.20 -10.61 2.88
CA PRO A 66 -15.68 -11.97 3.02
C PRO A 66 -14.14 -12.00 3.15
N SER A 67 -13.59 -11.09 3.91
CA SER A 67 -12.15 -11.02 4.21
C SER A 67 -11.96 -10.35 5.57
N VAL A 68 -10.83 -10.60 6.20
CA VAL A 68 -10.35 -9.81 7.33
C VAL A 68 -9.75 -8.53 6.78
N MET A 69 -10.27 -7.38 7.19
CA MET A 69 -9.91 -6.09 6.60
C MET A 69 -9.68 -5.02 7.65
N SER A 70 -8.74 -4.12 7.37
CA SER A 70 -8.61 -2.80 7.99
C SER A 70 -8.92 -1.71 6.98
N VAL A 71 -9.53 -0.63 7.42
CA VAL A 71 -9.83 0.54 6.60
C VAL A 71 -9.26 1.78 7.25
N VAL A 72 -8.45 2.54 6.54
CA VAL A 72 -8.01 3.88 6.95
C VAL A 72 -8.94 4.89 6.26
N SER A 73 -9.70 5.64 7.03
CA SER A 73 -10.63 6.63 6.51
C SER A 73 -9.94 7.96 6.19
N ARG A 74 -10.57 8.81 5.37
CA ARG A 74 -10.09 10.16 5.11
C ARG A 74 -9.95 11.00 6.39
N ASP A 75 -10.86 10.84 7.36
CA ASP A 75 -10.76 11.52 8.64
C ASP A 75 -9.49 11.11 9.40
N GLU A 76 -9.14 9.83 9.42
CA GLU A 76 -7.89 9.34 10.01
C GLU A 76 -6.65 9.88 9.29
N LEU A 77 -6.68 9.93 7.94
CA LEU A 77 -5.60 10.51 7.14
C LEU A 77 -5.36 11.97 7.54
N ARG A 78 -6.43 12.76 7.67
CA ARG A 78 -6.35 14.17 8.05
C ARG A 78 -5.92 14.37 9.51
N ARG A 79 -6.41 13.54 10.46
CA ARG A 79 -6.11 13.67 11.88
C ARG A 79 -4.64 13.39 12.18
N PHE A 80 -4.11 12.32 11.65
CA PHE A 80 -2.75 11.88 11.99
C PHE A 80 -1.68 12.38 11.00
N GLY A 81 -2.08 12.97 9.87
CA GLY A 81 -1.15 13.46 8.86
C GLY A 81 -0.35 12.33 8.18
N GLY A 82 0.84 12.63 7.76
CA GLY A 82 1.74 11.75 7.00
C GLY A 82 2.01 12.28 5.60
N THR A 83 3.24 12.20 5.15
CA THR A 83 3.68 12.71 3.84
C THR A 83 3.73 11.63 2.77
N THR A 84 3.85 10.37 3.17
CA THR A 84 3.94 9.23 2.25
C THR A 84 2.88 8.18 2.55
N LEU A 85 2.58 7.35 1.57
CA LEU A 85 1.69 6.20 1.77
C LEU A 85 2.25 5.25 2.83
N LEU A 86 3.56 5.08 2.89
CA LEU A 86 4.21 4.23 3.88
C LEU A 86 3.97 4.71 5.32
N ASP A 87 4.07 6.03 5.58
CA ASP A 87 3.77 6.61 6.90
C ASP A 87 2.35 6.29 7.36
N ILE A 88 1.42 6.21 6.41
CA ILE A 88 0.01 5.87 6.68
C ILE A 88 -0.14 4.37 6.93
N LEU A 89 0.47 3.53 6.09
CA LEU A 89 0.37 2.07 6.19
C LEU A 89 1.01 1.52 7.46
N GLU A 90 2.06 2.15 7.97
CA GLU A 90 2.66 1.80 9.25
C GLU A 90 1.71 1.99 10.44
N ARG A 91 0.62 2.76 10.29
CA ARG A 91 -0.45 2.90 11.30
C ARG A 91 -1.53 1.81 11.23
N VAL A 92 -1.58 1.05 10.14
CA VAL A 92 -2.60 0.01 9.94
C VAL A 92 -2.30 -1.22 10.79
N ALA A 93 -3.33 -1.77 11.42
CA ALA A 93 -3.23 -3.00 12.20
C ALA A 93 -2.70 -4.17 11.35
N GLY A 94 -1.77 -4.95 11.91
CA GLY A 94 -1.21 -6.11 11.24
C GLY A 94 -0.19 -5.80 10.14
N LEU A 95 0.08 -4.51 9.84
CA LEU A 95 1.11 -4.09 8.88
C LEU A 95 2.37 -3.61 9.60
N THR A 96 3.52 -3.90 9.01
CA THR A 96 4.83 -3.45 9.50
C THR A 96 5.66 -2.95 8.33
N GLY A 97 6.13 -1.71 8.39
CA GLY A 97 7.07 -1.16 7.41
C GLY A 97 8.43 -1.84 7.53
N SER A 98 9.06 -2.09 6.41
CA SER A 98 10.33 -2.79 6.30
C SER A 98 11.17 -2.26 5.15
N SER A 99 12.37 -2.81 4.99
CA SER A 99 13.32 -2.39 3.96
C SER A 99 13.59 -3.51 2.99
N ALA A 100 13.51 -3.19 1.71
CA ALA A 100 14.00 -4.06 0.66
C ALA A 100 15.53 -3.99 0.56
N PHE A 101 16.09 -4.99 -0.11
CA PHE A 101 17.50 -5.08 -0.44
C PHE A 101 18.02 -3.84 -1.21
N PHE A 102 17.18 -3.24 -2.06
CA PHE A 102 17.53 -2.11 -2.92
C PHE A 102 17.16 -0.74 -2.38
N ALA A 103 16.34 -0.65 -1.36
CA ALA A 103 15.90 0.65 -0.86
C ALA A 103 15.47 0.56 0.60
N ASP A 104 15.81 1.58 1.36
CA ASP A 104 15.33 1.73 2.72
C ASP A 104 13.82 2.05 2.73
N ARG A 105 13.09 1.55 3.72
CA ARG A 105 11.65 1.77 3.92
C ARG A 105 10.83 1.66 2.62
N SER A 106 10.99 0.58 1.90
CA SER A 106 10.37 0.39 0.59
C SER A 106 9.33 -0.72 0.54
N MET A 107 9.06 -1.35 1.67
CA MET A 107 8.19 -2.51 1.79
C MET A 107 7.25 -2.39 2.97
N VAL A 108 6.14 -3.12 2.88
CA VAL A 108 5.25 -3.45 4.00
C VAL A 108 5.11 -4.95 4.08
N ALA A 109 5.04 -5.47 5.31
CA ALA A 109 4.73 -6.86 5.59
C ALA A 109 3.34 -6.96 6.23
N VAL A 110 2.60 -8.02 5.93
CA VAL A 110 1.33 -8.34 6.56
C VAL A 110 1.51 -9.54 7.47
N ARG A 111 1.14 -9.39 8.76
CA ARG A 111 1.14 -10.48 9.76
C ARG A 111 2.44 -11.28 9.80
N GLY A 112 3.57 -10.60 9.60
CA GLY A 112 4.89 -11.19 9.67
C GLY A 112 5.36 -11.95 8.45
N ASP A 113 4.58 -12.02 7.41
CA ASP A 113 5.05 -12.53 6.13
C ASP A 113 5.96 -11.51 5.45
N GLN A 114 7.25 -11.72 5.68
CA GLN A 114 8.34 -11.05 4.96
C GLN A 114 9.44 -12.08 4.71
N THR A 115 9.14 -12.97 3.82
CA THR A 115 10.06 -14.06 3.47
C THR A 115 11.00 -13.69 2.34
N ARG A 116 10.80 -12.52 1.72
CA ARG A 116 11.54 -12.08 0.53
C ARG A 116 12.20 -10.71 0.70
N THR A 117 13.12 -10.43 -0.20
CA THR A 117 13.81 -9.13 -0.34
C THR A 117 12.95 -8.05 -1.00
N ASP A 118 11.79 -8.40 -1.54
CA ASP A 118 10.81 -7.56 -2.21
C ASP A 118 9.40 -7.75 -1.59
N ALA A 119 8.44 -6.93 -1.99
CA ALA A 119 7.06 -6.98 -1.50
C ALA A 119 6.13 -7.89 -2.35
N GLY A 120 6.67 -8.91 -3.02
CA GLY A 120 5.93 -9.77 -3.95
C GLY A 120 4.76 -10.56 -3.35
N HIS A 121 4.62 -10.56 -2.03
CA HIS A 121 3.48 -11.17 -1.32
C HIS A 121 2.31 -10.21 -1.08
N ILE A 122 2.45 -8.94 -1.43
CA ILE A 122 1.41 -7.93 -1.24
C ILE A 122 1.10 -7.25 -2.58
N LEU A 123 -0.18 -7.27 -2.94
CA LEU A 123 -0.65 -6.58 -4.13
C LEU A 123 -1.19 -5.18 -3.79
N ILE A 124 -0.66 -4.17 -4.46
CA ILE A 124 -1.19 -2.81 -4.39
C ILE A 124 -2.18 -2.61 -5.54
N LEU A 125 -3.34 -2.03 -5.22
CA LEU A 125 -4.37 -1.64 -6.18
C LEU A 125 -4.59 -0.13 -6.12
N ILE A 126 -4.91 0.48 -7.25
CA ILE A 126 -5.47 1.82 -7.34
C ILE A 126 -6.91 1.67 -7.88
N ASN A 127 -7.91 2.04 -7.07
CA ASN A 127 -9.33 1.87 -7.39
C ASN A 127 -9.70 0.46 -7.89
N GLY A 128 -9.09 -0.58 -7.27
CA GLY A 128 -9.30 -1.98 -7.63
C GLY A 128 -8.48 -2.48 -8.82
N ARG A 129 -7.63 -1.64 -9.43
CA ARG A 129 -6.76 -2.05 -10.54
C ARG A 129 -5.36 -2.38 -10.04
N PRO A 130 -4.82 -3.57 -10.39
CA PRO A 130 -3.53 -4.03 -9.89
C PRO A 130 -2.38 -3.22 -10.46
N VAL A 131 -1.42 -2.90 -9.60
CA VAL A 131 -0.17 -2.23 -9.98
C VAL A 131 0.98 -3.15 -9.60
N ARG A 132 1.55 -3.82 -10.59
CA ARG A 132 2.61 -4.82 -10.40
C ARG A 132 3.96 -4.32 -10.90
N GLU A 133 5.00 -4.87 -10.31
CA GLU A 133 6.35 -4.88 -10.86
C GLU A 133 6.66 -6.34 -11.22
N VAL A 134 6.95 -6.61 -12.49
CA VAL A 134 6.91 -7.96 -13.06
C VAL A 134 8.28 -8.57 -13.34
N LEU A 135 9.35 -7.79 -13.20
CA LEU A 135 10.71 -8.29 -13.47
C LEU A 135 11.27 -8.98 -12.22
N GLU A 136 11.36 -8.29 -11.09
CA GLU A 136 11.79 -8.84 -9.81
C GLU A 136 10.62 -9.41 -9.00
N GLY A 137 9.43 -8.84 -9.17
CA GLY A 137 8.18 -9.35 -8.62
C GLY A 137 7.79 -8.73 -7.29
N GLY A 138 7.84 -7.40 -7.15
CA GLY A 138 7.32 -6.78 -5.94
C GLY A 138 7.87 -5.43 -5.54
N VAL A 139 8.73 -4.82 -6.35
CA VAL A 139 9.24 -3.46 -6.04
C VAL A 139 8.12 -2.45 -6.15
N SER A 140 7.81 -1.78 -5.04
CA SER A 140 6.72 -0.81 -4.92
C SER A 140 7.14 0.49 -4.20
N SER A 141 8.44 0.72 -4.06
CA SER A 141 8.98 1.89 -3.36
C SER A 141 8.52 3.22 -3.96
N ASP A 142 8.36 3.29 -5.28
CA ASP A 142 7.83 4.45 -5.99
C ASP A 142 6.39 4.80 -5.56
N ILE A 143 5.50 3.81 -5.42
CA ILE A 143 4.13 4.03 -4.97
C ILE A 143 4.10 4.37 -3.47
N LEU A 144 4.80 3.60 -2.65
CA LEU A 144 4.81 3.78 -1.19
C LEU A 144 5.33 5.15 -0.77
N LYS A 145 6.26 5.71 -1.53
CA LYS A 145 6.84 7.03 -1.26
C LYS A 145 6.14 8.18 -1.97
N SER A 146 5.53 7.96 -3.14
CA SER A 146 5.21 9.07 -4.05
C SER A 146 3.76 9.13 -4.53
N PHE A 147 2.92 8.14 -4.20
CA PHE A 147 1.49 8.24 -4.56
C PHE A 147 0.83 9.41 -3.82
N PRO A 148 0.03 10.29 -4.51
CA PRO A 148 -0.60 11.45 -3.90
C PRO A 148 -1.61 11.08 -2.82
N VAL A 149 -1.19 11.09 -1.55
CA VAL A 149 -2.02 10.65 -0.41
C VAL A 149 -3.18 11.60 -0.10
N ASN A 150 -3.08 12.86 -0.49
CA ASN A 150 -4.16 13.85 -0.37
C ASN A 150 -5.40 13.49 -1.20
N LEU A 151 -5.24 12.72 -2.27
CA LEU A 151 -6.35 12.24 -3.12
C LEU A 151 -7.08 11.03 -2.55
N LEU A 152 -6.60 10.41 -1.49
CA LEU A 152 -7.21 9.22 -0.93
C LEU A 152 -8.52 9.55 -0.20
N GLU A 153 -9.58 8.84 -0.53
CA GLU A 153 -10.82 8.78 0.25
C GLU A 153 -10.68 7.81 1.40
N ARG A 154 -10.06 6.65 1.11
CA ARG A 154 -9.71 5.64 2.10
C ARG A 154 -8.68 4.66 1.54
N ILE A 155 -8.07 3.90 2.44
CA ILE A 155 -7.25 2.74 2.09
C ILE A 155 -7.96 1.51 2.64
N GLU A 156 -8.20 0.51 1.79
CA GLU A 156 -8.75 -0.78 2.17
C GLU A 156 -7.63 -1.81 2.16
N VAL A 157 -7.41 -2.49 3.28
CA VAL A 157 -6.35 -3.49 3.43
C VAL A 157 -6.97 -4.84 3.74
N ILE A 158 -6.82 -5.80 2.85
CA ILE A 158 -7.09 -7.22 3.13
C ILE A 158 -5.87 -7.81 3.82
N LYS A 159 -6.09 -8.49 4.94
CA LYS A 159 -5.07 -9.23 5.69
C LYS A 159 -5.29 -10.74 5.47
N GLY A 160 -4.55 -11.31 4.52
CA GLY A 160 -4.67 -12.68 4.06
C GLY A 160 -4.84 -12.82 2.55
N PRO A 161 -5.06 -14.04 2.03
CA PRO A 161 -5.12 -14.34 0.60
C PRO A 161 -6.20 -13.60 -0.17
N GLY A 162 -5.82 -12.91 -1.25
CA GLY A 162 -6.71 -12.18 -2.17
C GLY A 162 -6.72 -12.72 -3.60
N SER A 163 -5.96 -13.77 -3.88
CA SER A 163 -5.71 -14.23 -5.26
C SER A 163 -6.95 -14.62 -6.05
N VAL A 164 -8.03 -15.10 -5.39
CA VAL A 164 -9.27 -15.50 -6.11
C VAL A 164 -9.87 -14.37 -6.95
N LEU A 165 -9.71 -13.12 -6.55
CA LEU A 165 -10.22 -11.97 -7.30
C LEU A 165 -9.15 -11.18 -8.05
N TYR A 166 -7.88 -11.30 -7.63
CA TYR A 166 -6.80 -10.42 -8.08
C TYR A 166 -5.59 -11.14 -8.70
N GLY A 167 -5.58 -12.47 -8.66
CA GLY A 167 -4.52 -13.27 -9.26
C GLY A 167 -3.23 -13.33 -8.44
N SER A 168 -2.10 -13.43 -9.15
CA SER A 168 -0.78 -13.47 -8.55
C SER A 168 -0.48 -12.25 -7.69
N ASP A 169 0.37 -12.41 -6.69
CA ASP A 169 0.89 -11.40 -5.76
C ASP A 169 -0.10 -10.91 -4.68
N ALA A 170 -1.41 -11.20 -4.81
CA ALA A 170 -2.38 -11.06 -3.73
C ALA A 170 -2.22 -12.24 -2.74
N TYR A 171 -1.00 -12.45 -2.25
CA TYR A 171 -0.58 -13.65 -1.53
C TYR A 171 -0.89 -13.57 -0.04
N SER A 172 -0.27 -12.64 0.69
CA SER A 172 -0.51 -12.42 2.12
C SER A 172 -1.37 -11.18 2.40
N GLY A 173 -1.57 -10.31 1.41
CA GLY A 173 -2.40 -9.11 1.56
C GLY A 173 -2.68 -8.37 0.27
N VAL A 174 -3.69 -7.50 0.34
CA VAL A 174 -4.04 -6.56 -0.73
C VAL A 174 -4.22 -5.17 -0.12
N ILE A 175 -3.59 -4.18 -0.68
CA ILE A 175 -3.72 -2.76 -0.30
C ILE A 175 -4.38 -2.03 -1.45
N ASN A 176 -5.60 -1.56 -1.26
CA ASN A 176 -6.36 -0.84 -2.29
C ASN A 176 -6.48 0.64 -1.94
N LEU A 177 -5.90 1.47 -2.77
CA LEU A 177 -5.93 2.93 -2.68
C LEU A 177 -7.20 3.43 -3.36
N ILE A 178 -8.21 3.78 -2.57
CA ILE A 178 -9.47 4.32 -3.09
C ILE A 178 -9.35 5.84 -3.11
N THR A 179 -9.39 6.40 -4.32
CA THR A 179 -9.31 7.85 -4.50
C THR A 179 -10.66 8.52 -4.31
N ARG A 180 -10.64 9.81 -4.08
CA ARG A 180 -11.83 10.65 -3.96
C ARG A 180 -12.66 10.62 -5.23
N LYS A 181 -13.94 10.95 -5.07
CA LYS A 181 -14.82 11.27 -6.18
C LYS A 181 -15.03 12.78 -6.23
N ALA A 182 -15.21 13.32 -7.41
CA ALA A 182 -15.55 14.72 -7.54
C ALA A 182 -17.01 14.93 -7.11
N GLU A 183 -17.22 15.93 -6.25
CA GLU A 183 -18.54 16.44 -5.85
C GLU A 183 -18.47 17.96 -5.97
N GLY A 184 -19.09 18.52 -7.01
CA GLY A 184 -18.97 19.94 -7.32
C GLY A 184 -17.59 20.32 -7.85
N LYS A 185 -17.07 21.46 -7.39
CA LYS A 185 -15.74 21.94 -7.74
C LYS A 185 -14.93 22.20 -6.46
N THR A 186 -13.85 21.48 -6.30
CA THR A 186 -12.94 21.63 -5.14
C THR A 186 -11.51 21.83 -5.63
N PHE A 187 -10.81 22.73 -5.01
CA PHE A 187 -9.38 22.93 -5.11
C PHE A 187 -8.78 22.87 -3.71
N HIS A 188 -7.70 22.15 -3.56
CA HIS A 188 -6.92 22.10 -2.32
C HIS A 188 -5.42 22.13 -2.66
N PHE A 189 -4.66 22.89 -1.89
CA PHE A 189 -3.22 22.99 -2.00
C PHE A 189 -2.59 22.95 -0.61
N SER A 190 -1.49 22.24 -0.45
CA SER A 190 -0.68 22.25 0.76
C SER A 190 0.81 22.40 0.44
N ALA A 191 1.53 23.09 1.32
CA ALA A 191 2.99 23.18 1.24
C ALA A 191 3.57 23.17 2.65
N ALA A 192 4.67 22.47 2.83
CA ALA A 192 5.36 22.36 4.11
C ALA A 192 6.89 22.40 3.91
N GLY A 193 7.58 22.84 4.95
CA GLY A 193 9.03 22.83 5.02
C GLY A 193 9.52 22.54 6.43
N GLY A 194 10.75 22.08 6.56
CA GLY A 194 11.38 21.75 7.83
C GLY A 194 12.75 22.40 7.99
N GLY A 195 13.31 22.27 9.19
CA GLY A 195 14.55 22.96 9.59
C GLY A 195 15.83 22.42 8.96
N ALA A 196 15.81 21.19 8.45
CA ALA A 196 16.98 20.54 7.86
C ALA A 196 16.90 20.43 6.32
N GLY A 197 15.96 21.16 5.68
CA GLY A 197 15.77 21.16 4.24
C GLY A 197 14.67 20.24 3.74
N GLU A 198 13.82 19.77 4.65
CA GLU A 198 12.59 19.07 4.31
C GLU A 198 11.67 20.00 3.54
N ALA A 199 11.03 19.45 2.51
CA ALA A 199 9.99 20.14 1.76
C ALA A 199 8.93 19.12 1.32
N ALA A 200 7.67 19.51 1.41
CA ALA A 200 6.57 18.73 0.89
C ALA A 200 5.52 19.65 0.28
N GLY A 201 4.83 19.19 -0.74
CA GLY A 201 3.72 19.91 -1.34
C GLY A 201 2.76 18.94 -1.99
N ALA A 202 1.47 19.28 -1.95
CA ALA A 202 0.44 18.52 -2.62
C ALA A 202 -0.67 19.45 -3.13
N GLU A 203 -1.27 19.05 -4.23
CA GLU A 203 -2.42 19.73 -4.83
C GLU A 203 -3.52 18.73 -5.15
N GLU A 204 -4.75 19.21 -5.23
CA GLU A 204 -5.92 18.42 -5.56
C GLU A 204 -6.94 19.29 -6.28
N ILE A 205 -7.45 18.81 -7.40
CA ILE A 205 -8.53 19.42 -8.16
C ILE A 205 -9.63 18.39 -8.39
N LEU A 206 -10.82 18.69 -7.92
CA LEU A 206 -12.02 17.86 -8.15
C LEU A 206 -13.03 18.69 -8.90
N ILE A 207 -13.57 18.17 -10.00
CA ILE A 207 -14.58 18.86 -10.81
C ILE A 207 -15.66 17.85 -11.21
N GLU A 208 -16.92 18.15 -10.87
CA GLU A 208 -18.08 17.47 -11.43
C GLU A 208 -18.93 18.45 -12.22
N ARG A 209 -19.14 18.17 -13.49
CA ARG A 209 -19.98 19.00 -14.35
C ARG A 209 -20.59 18.20 -15.50
N GLY A 210 -21.91 18.23 -15.62
CA GLY A 210 -22.59 17.61 -16.76
C GLY A 210 -22.39 16.11 -16.89
N GLY A 211 -22.17 15.42 -15.76
CA GLY A 211 -21.91 13.98 -15.71
C GLY A 211 -20.45 13.61 -15.97
N LEU A 212 -19.57 14.58 -16.21
CA LEU A 212 -18.12 14.38 -16.22
C LEU A 212 -17.58 14.61 -14.80
N SER A 213 -16.86 13.62 -14.28
CA SER A 213 -16.10 13.72 -13.03
C SER A 213 -14.62 13.72 -13.38
N VAL A 214 -13.88 14.67 -12.81
CA VAL A 214 -12.43 14.81 -12.94
C VAL A 214 -11.84 14.87 -11.54
N VAL A 215 -10.89 13.97 -11.26
CA VAL A 215 -10.05 14.00 -10.06
C VAL A 215 -8.61 14.08 -10.53
N GLU A 216 -7.93 15.13 -10.14
CA GLU A 216 -6.54 15.37 -10.50
C GLU A 216 -5.78 15.78 -9.25
N GLY A 217 -4.51 15.40 -9.17
CA GLY A 217 -3.63 15.93 -8.16
C GLY A 217 -2.23 15.39 -8.22
N GLY A 218 -1.38 16.09 -7.49
CA GLY A 218 0.03 15.79 -7.40
C GLY A 218 0.57 15.91 -5.99
N GLN A 219 1.71 15.30 -5.79
CA GLN A 219 2.46 15.44 -4.55
C GLN A 219 3.96 15.44 -4.85
N TYR A 220 4.68 16.16 -4.04
CA TYR A 220 6.13 16.18 -4.00
C TYR A 220 6.59 16.16 -2.55
N HIS A 221 7.61 15.38 -2.25
CA HIS A 221 8.33 15.49 -0.99
C HIS A 221 9.83 15.36 -1.22
N ARG A 222 10.55 16.04 -0.38
CA ARG A 222 12.00 15.99 -0.30
C ARG A 222 12.41 15.91 1.16
N MET A 223 13.23 14.93 1.46
CA MET A 223 13.85 14.79 2.77
C MET A 223 15.30 15.27 2.74
N PRO A 224 15.81 15.81 3.85
CA PRO A 224 17.20 16.15 3.92
C PRO A 224 18.05 14.93 3.72
N ARG A 225 19.21 15.11 3.15
CA ARG A 225 20.24 14.08 3.17
C ARG A 225 20.77 13.94 4.58
N TRP A 226 20.91 12.71 5.04
CA TRP A 226 21.53 12.45 6.34
C TRP A 226 22.68 11.47 6.20
N ASP A 227 23.77 11.80 6.89
CA ASP A 227 24.94 10.95 6.92
C ASP A 227 24.77 9.84 7.94
N THR A 228 25.12 8.63 7.55
CA THR A 228 25.10 7.46 8.40
C THR A 228 26.30 6.57 8.13
N ILE A 229 26.55 5.65 9.04
CA ILE A 229 27.58 4.64 8.89
C ILE A 229 26.89 3.29 8.81
N PHE A 230 26.96 2.66 7.64
CA PHE A 230 26.57 1.26 7.50
C PHE A 230 27.65 0.38 8.09
N GLN A 231 27.25 -0.52 8.95
CA GLN A 231 28.11 -1.56 9.47
C GLN A 231 27.65 -2.89 8.90
N SER A 232 28.51 -3.52 8.12
CA SER A 232 28.27 -4.84 7.57
C SER A 232 29.23 -5.81 8.22
N PHE A 233 28.71 -6.83 8.87
CA PHE A 233 29.50 -7.93 9.44
C PHE A 233 29.55 -9.11 8.49
N HIS A 234 29.90 -8.83 7.24
CA HIS A 234 29.98 -9.86 6.24
C HIS A 234 31.40 -10.22 5.90
N ASN A 235 31.96 -11.18 6.63
CA ASN A 235 33.07 -11.98 6.12
C ASN A 235 33.30 -13.18 7.05
N PRO A 236 33.53 -14.40 6.54
CA PRO A 236 34.08 -15.51 7.33
C PRO A 236 35.39 -15.16 8.03
N SER A 237 36.05 -14.08 7.64
CA SER A 237 37.28 -13.57 8.20
C SER A 237 37.12 -12.51 9.30
N ASN A 238 35.93 -12.25 9.81
CA ASN A 238 35.63 -11.27 10.89
C ASN A 238 36.05 -9.82 10.64
N LEU A 239 36.16 -9.38 9.40
CA LEU A 239 36.42 -7.99 9.10
C LEU A 239 35.07 -7.23 9.11
N ALA A 240 34.87 -6.43 10.15
CA ALA A 240 33.78 -5.44 10.18
C ALA A 240 33.96 -4.48 9.00
N TYR A 241 32.97 -4.46 8.11
CA TYR A 241 32.94 -3.49 7.04
C TYR A 241 32.12 -2.29 7.51
N SER A 242 32.74 -1.12 7.49
CA SER A 242 32.07 0.15 7.85
C SER A 242 32.17 1.09 6.67
N GLN A 243 31.04 1.54 6.16
CA GLN A 243 30.97 2.49 5.07
C GLN A 243 30.10 3.69 5.45
N ALA A 244 30.67 4.89 5.35
CA ALA A 244 29.90 6.13 5.45
C ALA A 244 29.02 6.28 4.20
N ALA A 245 27.79 6.69 4.42
CA ALA A 245 26.83 6.94 3.35
C ALA A 245 25.97 8.16 3.66
N THR A 246 25.59 8.88 2.64
CA THR A 246 24.58 9.92 2.70
C THR A 246 23.28 9.37 2.15
N LEU A 247 22.29 9.18 2.99
CA LEU A 247 20.99 8.66 2.61
C LEU A 247 20.09 9.77 2.04
N ARG A 248 19.15 9.37 1.22
CA ARG A 248 18.22 10.25 0.51
C ARG A 248 16.84 9.61 0.43
N ASP A 249 15.80 10.45 0.46
CA ASP A 249 14.41 10.03 0.32
C ASP A 249 13.61 11.17 -0.30
N ASP A 250 13.47 11.14 -1.62
CA ASP A 250 12.74 12.13 -2.40
C ASP A 250 11.66 11.40 -3.21
N GLY A 251 10.52 12.04 -3.42
CA GLY A 251 9.44 11.47 -4.21
C GLY A 251 8.55 12.50 -4.87
N GLU A 252 8.03 12.14 -6.04
CA GLU A 252 7.05 12.91 -6.79
C GLU A 252 5.99 11.99 -7.41
N GLY A 253 4.75 12.42 -7.37
CA GLY A 253 3.63 11.67 -7.94
C GLY A 253 2.56 12.56 -8.51
N ALA A 254 1.87 12.05 -9.53
CA ALA A 254 0.71 12.68 -10.14
C ALA A 254 -0.36 11.63 -10.42
N TYR A 255 -1.61 12.05 -10.38
CA TYR A 255 -2.76 11.19 -10.60
C TYR A 255 -3.87 11.94 -11.35
N LEU A 256 -4.55 11.24 -12.25
CA LEU A 256 -5.71 11.72 -12.98
C LEU A 256 -6.76 10.61 -13.08
N ASP A 257 -8.01 10.92 -12.77
CA ASP A 257 -9.18 10.05 -12.98
C ASP A 257 -10.27 10.85 -13.68
N LEU A 258 -10.75 10.33 -14.80
CA LEU A 258 -11.82 10.86 -15.59
C LEU A 258 -12.95 9.83 -15.64
N ASN A 259 -14.17 10.25 -15.30
CA ASN A 259 -15.33 9.38 -15.38
C ASN A 259 -16.47 10.09 -16.13
N TYR A 260 -17.00 9.44 -17.16
CA TYR A 260 -18.11 9.96 -17.95
C TYR A 260 -19.00 8.82 -18.46
N LYS A 261 -20.24 8.75 -17.95
CA LYS A 261 -21.27 7.81 -18.44
C LYS A 261 -20.80 6.35 -18.52
N GLY A 262 -20.09 5.89 -17.51
CA GLY A 262 -19.58 4.52 -17.42
C GLY A 262 -18.21 4.29 -18.09
N LEU A 263 -17.72 5.25 -18.87
CA LEU A 263 -16.34 5.26 -19.34
C LEU A 263 -15.45 5.86 -18.24
N THR A 264 -14.37 5.18 -17.91
CA THR A 264 -13.38 5.63 -16.94
C THR A 264 -11.99 5.64 -17.58
N PHE A 265 -11.22 6.67 -17.29
CA PHE A 265 -9.79 6.70 -17.61
C PHE A 265 -9.03 7.14 -16.37
N MET A 266 -8.10 6.32 -15.94
CA MET A 266 -7.26 6.57 -14.79
C MET A 266 -5.80 6.52 -15.20
N SER A 267 -4.98 7.44 -14.70
CA SER A 267 -3.55 7.44 -14.94
C SER A 267 -2.80 7.91 -13.70
N SER A 268 -1.64 7.31 -13.44
CA SER A 268 -0.73 7.81 -12.40
C SER A 268 0.71 7.75 -12.87
N TYR A 269 1.51 8.66 -12.35
CA TYR A 269 2.96 8.66 -12.43
C TYR A 269 3.52 8.75 -11.01
N THR A 270 4.46 7.88 -10.67
CA THR A 270 5.18 7.91 -9.41
C THR A 270 6.68 7.79 -9.68
N ALA A 271 7.48 8.57 -8.96
CA ALA A 271 8.92 8.44 -8.99
C ALA A 271 9.49 8.64 -7.59
N ALA A 272 10.43 7.80 -7.22
CA ALA A 272 11.11 7.88 -5.93
C ALA A 272 12.62 7.74 -6.10
N GLU A 273 13.35 8.49 -5.30
CA GLU A 273 14.79 8.35 -5.15
C GLU A 273 15.10 8.02 -3.69
N GLY A 274 15.88 6.98 -3.47
CA GLY A 274 16.24 6.49 -2.14
C GLY A 274 17.66 5.94 -2.12
N ALA A 275 18.13 5.59 -0.93
CA ALA A 275 19.40 4.91 -0.79
C ALA A 275 19.24 3.40 -1.04
N SER A 276 20.22 2.82 -1.67
CA SER A 276 20.36 1.38 -1.80
C SER A 276 21.61 0.89 -1.09
N PHE A 277 21.48 -0.28 -0.51
CA PHE A 277 22.59 -0.98 0.12
C PHE A 277 22.66 -2.41 -0.41
N VAL A 278 23.58 -2.65 -1.35
CA VAL A 278 23.80 -3.97 -1.94
C VAL A 278 25.22 -4.41 -1.68
N ARG A 279 25.40 -5.52 -0.97
CA ARG A 279 26.72 -6.15 -0.72
C ARG A 279 27.78 -5.18 -0.18
N GLY A 280 27.37 -4.24 0.69
CA GLY A 280 28.29 -3.26 1.27
C GLY A 280 28.56 -2.02 0.38
N ILE A 281 27.89 -1.88 -0.74
CA ILE A 281 27.97 -0.70 -1.59
C ILE A 281 26.72 0.13 -1.38
N VAL A 282 26.87 1.41 -1.04
CA VAL A 282 25.77 2.36 -0.90
C VAL A 282 25.72 3.25 -2.12
N GLY A 283 24.52 3.45 -2.65
CA GLY A 283 24.26 4.33 -3.78
C GLY A 283 22.81 4.77 -3.83
N ASP A 284 22.53 5.76 -4.68
CA ASP A 284 21.16 6.20 -4.91
C ASP A 284 20.45 5.23 -5.86
N VAL A 285 19.22 4.85 -5.54
CA VAL A 285 18.31 4.11 -6.42
C VAL A 285 17.18 5.03 -6.83
N ARG A 286 16.85 5.00 -8.10
CA ARG A 286 15.73 5.73 -8.69
C ARG A 286 14.73 4.74 -9.28
N SER A 287 13.49 4.82 -8.83
CA SER A 287 12.39 4.07 -9.40
C SER A 287 11.34 5.01 -9.98
N LYS A 288 10.73 4.61 -11.10
CA LYS A 288 9.66 5.36 -11.77
C LYS A 288 8.62 4.40 -12.27
N ARG A 289 7.36 4.80 -12.18
CA ARG A 289 6.24 4.03 -12.71
C ARG A 289 5.27 4.94 -13.44
N GLY A 290 4.88 4.52 -14.64
CA GLY A 290 3.71 5.02 -15.35
C GLY A 290 2.62 3.95 -15.30
N PHE A 291 1.41 4.34 -14.98
CA PHE A 291 0.24 3.47 -14.88
C PHE A 291 -0.94 4.13 -15.58
N GLY A 292 -1.73 3.35 -16.31
CA GLY A 292 -2.97 3.80 -16.94
C GLY A 292 -4.01 2.69 -17.03
N ASP A 293 -5.27 3.02 -16.82
CA ASP A 293 -6.41 2.11 -16.97
C ASP A 293 -7.53 2.78 -17.75
N LEU A 294 -8.05 2.08 -18.76
CA LEU A 294 -9.24 2.45 -19.50
C LEU A 294 -10.35 1.45 -19.16
N GLY A 295 -11.39 1.93 -18.51
CA GLY A 295 -12.50 1.11 -18.05
C GLY A 295 -13.81 1.46 -18.73
N TYR A 296 -14.71 0.49 -18.88
CA TYR A 296 -16.07 0.69 -19.31
C TYR A 296 -17.03 -0.21 -18.54
N SER A 297 -18.05 0.40 -17.92
CA SER A 297 -19.10 -0.30 -17.19
C SER A 297 -20.41 -0.27 -17.97
N LEU A 298 -21.01 -1.44 -18.18
CA LEU A 298 -22.25 -1.65 -18.90
C LEU A 298 -23.25 -2.40 -18.03
N LYS A 299 -24.44 -1.84 -17.84
CA LYS A 299 -25.60 -2.57 -17.30
C LYS A 299 -26.29 -3.33 -18.43
N ALA A 300 -25.99 -4.62 -18.57
CA ALA A 300 -26.60 -5.49 -19.57
C ALA A 300 -28.07 -5.81 -19.24
N ALA A 301 -28.40 -5.86 -17.93
CA ALA A 301 -29.75 -5.98 -17.40
C ALA A 301 -29.83 -5.32 -16.01
N SER A 302 -31.01 -5.20 -15.43
CA SER A 302 -31.18 -4.67 -14.06
C SER A 302 -30.37 -5.42 -13.00
N GLN A 303 -30.15 -6.72 -13.23
CA GLN A 303 -29.47 -7.65 -12.33
C GLN A 303 -28.05 -8.02 -12.79
N TRP A 304 -27.57 -7.49 -13.93
CA TRP A 304 -26.30 -7.87 -14.54
C TRP A 304 -25.51 -6.64 -14.99
N GLU A 305 -24.38 -6.43 -14.35
CA GLU A 305 -23.39 -5.42 -14.70
C GLU A 305 -22.12 -6.11 -15.22
N MET A 306 -21.57 -5.56 -16.30
CA MET A 306 -20.27 -5.97 -16.86
C MET A 306 -19.30 -4.81 -16.77
N ARG A 307 -18.04 -5.14 -16.50
CA ARG A 307 -16.91 -4.19 -16.55
C ARG A 307 -15.80 -4.73 -17.41
N PHE A 308 -15.27 -3.87 -18.24
CA PHE A 308 -14.11 -4.13 -19.08
C PHE A 308 -13.02 -3.14 -18.69
N ASN A 309 -11.80 -3.62 -18.50
CA ASN A 309 -10.66 -2.80 -18.16
C ASN A 309 -9.46 -3.21 -19.02
N LEU A 310 -8.74 -2.22 -19.52
CA LEU A 310 -7.43 -2.35 -20.15
C LEU A 310 -6.45 -1.54 -19.33
N THR A 311 -5.54 -2.23 -18.65
CA THR A 311 -4.54 -1.63 -17.77
C THR A 311 -3.16 -1.75 -18.43
N TYR A 312 -2.36 -0.69 -18.34
CA TYR A 312 -0.95 -0.67 -18.72
C TYR A 312 -0.12 -0.14 -17.58
N SER A 313 0.97 -0.82 -17.26
CA SER A 313 1.96 -0.37 -16.28
C SER A 313 3.36 -0.53 -16.85
N ARG A 314 4.21 0.48 -16.64
CA ARG A 314 5.64 0.40 -16.93
C ARG A 314 6.42 0.86 -15.71
N PHE A 315 7.39 0.06 -15.32
CA PHE A 315 8.29 0.32 -14.22
C PHE A 315 9.73 0.41 -14.71
N VAL A 316 10.47 1.41 -14.24
CA VAL A 316 11.90 1.59 -14.53
C VAL A 316 12.63 1.78 -13.22
N LEU A 317 13.74 1.06 -13.04
CA LEU A 317 14.61 1.21 -11.89
C LEU A 317 16.07 1.38 -12.36
N ASP A 318 16.70 2.44 -11.87
CA ASP A 318 18.12 2.72 -12.06
C ASP A 318 18.84 2.61 -10.71
N ALA A 319 19.77 1.68 -10.62
CA ALA A 319 20.63 1.52 -9.47
C ALA A 319 22.08 1.76 -9.90
N PRO A 320 22.64 2.96 -9.69
CA PRO A 320 24.01 3.30 -10.11
C PRO A 320 25.06 2.68 -9.18
N LEU A 321 24.82 1.44 -8.80
CA LEU A 321 25.75 0.57 -8.09
C LEU A 321 26.62 -0.15 -9.13
N TYR A 322 27.81 -0.57 -8.72
CA TYR A 322 28.65 -1.35 -9.64
C TYR A 322 28.17 -2.81 -9.73
N PRO A 323 27.98 -3.32 -10.94
CA PRO A 323 27.86 -2.62 -12.22
C PRO A 323 26.48 -1.95 -12.35
N ASN A 324 26.39 -0.71 -12.83
CA ASN A 324 25.13 0.04 -12.91
C ASN A 324 23.99 -0.79 -13.52
N ALA A 325 22.95 -1.05 -12.73
CA ALA A 325 21.78 -1.80 -13.15
C ALA A 325 20.70 -0.86 -13.70
N HIS A 326 20.18 -1.21 -14.86
CA HIS A 326 18.99 -0.60 -15.46
C HIS A 326 17.94 -1.68 -15.69
N ARG A 327 16.77 -1.52 -15.10
CA ARG A 327 15.62 -2.42 -15.23
C ARG A 327 14.47 -1.67 -15.88
N ASP A 328 13.83 -2.31 -16.87
CA ASP A 328 12.66 -1.78 -17.56
C ASP A 328 11.65 -2.93 -17.75
N ALA A 329 10.50 -2.79 -17.12
CA ALA A 329 9.46 -3.82 -17.13
C ALA A 329 8.10 -3.20 -17.42
N ASN A 330 7.25 -3.94 -18.14
CA ASN A 330 5.91 -3.51 -18.44
C ASN A 330 4.91 -4.65 -18.40
N GLU A 331 3.65 -4.30 -18.12
CA GLU A 331 2.50 -5.19 -18.12
C GLU A 331 1.34 -4.55 -18.90
N VAL A 332 0.68 -5.34 -19.71
CA VAL A 332 -0.66 -5.06 -20.25
C VAL A 332 -1.60 -6.09 -19.66
N ASP A 333 -2.68 -5.66 -19.04
CA ASP A 333 -3.71 -6.54 -18.45
C ASP A 333 -5.10 -6.16 -18.97
N LEU A 334 -5.80 -7.15 -19.53
CA LEU A 334 -7.18 -7.06 -19.97
C LEU A 334 -8.06 -7.85 -19.00
N GLU A 335 -9.01 -7.20 -18.38
CA GLU A 335 -9.97 -7.84 -17.47
C GLU A 335 -11.41 -7.63 -17.93
N TRP A 336 -12.19 -8.71 -17.90
CA TRP A 336 -13.64 -8.70 -18.04
C TRP A 336 -14.27 -9.26 -16.77
N THR A 337 -15.04 -8.44 -16.06
CA THR A 337 -15.72 -8.81 -14.82
C THR A 337 -17.24 -8.73 -14.99
N ASN A 338 -17.95 -9.70 -14.43
CA ASN A 338 -19.41 -9.77 -14.43
C ASN A 338 -19.93 -9.82 -13.00
N PHE A 339 -20.96 -9.03 -12.74
CA PHE A 339 -21.69 -8.99 -11.49
C PHE A 339 -23.14 -9.33 -11.77
N VAL A 340 -23.60 -10.47 -11.22
CA VAL A 340 -24.98 -10.92 -11.37
C VAL A 340 -25.63 -11.03 -10.00
N THR A 341 -26.74 -10.31 -9.80
CA THR A 341 -27.54 -10.36 -8.58
C THR A 341 -28.83 -11.10 -8.90
N PHE A 342 -28.89 -12.39 -8.65
CA PHE A 342 -30.09 -13.20 -8.92
C PHE A 342 -31.26 -12.85 -8.00
N SER A 343 -30.94 -12.56 -6.73
CA SER A 343 -31.89 -12.15 -5.69
C SER A 343 -31.18 -11.30 -4.64
N GLU A 344 -31.90 -10.84 -3.62
CA GLU A 344 -31.28 -10.18 -2.44
C GLU A 344 -30.37 -11.14 -1.65
N ARG A 345 -30.52 -12.46 -1.85
CA ARG A 345 -29.74 -13.50 -1.18
C ARG A 345 -28.60 -14.06 -2.01
N ASP A 346 -28.64 -13.92 -3.34
CA ASP A 346 -27.77 -14.63 -4.27
C ASP A 346 -27.01 -13.68 -5.17
N ARG A 347 -25.69 -13.70 -5.08
CA ARG A 347 -24.79 -12.93 -5.91
C ARG A 347 -23.71 -13.79 -6.53
N LEU A 348 -23.40 -13.52 -7.79
CA LEU A 348 -22.32 -14.16 -8.52
C LEU A 348 -21.40 -13.11 -9.11
N THR A 349 -20.11 -13.22 -8.81
CA THR A 349 -19.05 -12.49 -9.48
C THR A 349 -18.20 -13.46 -10.27
N PHE A 350 -18.00 -13.23 -11.56
CA PHE A 350 -17.07 -14.03 -12.36
C PHE A 350 -16.37 -13.16 -13.39
N GLY A 351 -15.21 -13.61 -13.82
CA GLY A 351 -14.45 -12.85 -14.79
C GLY A 351 -13.24 -13.58 -15.32
N THR A 352 -12.60 -12.96 -16.28
CA THR A 352 -11.36 -13.45 -16.87
C THR A 352 -10.35 -12.32 -16.96
N THR A 353 -9.09 -12.67 -16.78
CA THR A 353 -7.94 -11.79 -17.00
C THR A 353 -7.03 -12.40 -18.05
N ILE A 354 -6.44 -11.56 -18.89
CA ILE A 354 -5.38 -11.93 -19.83
C ILE A 354 -4.31 -10.87 -19.72
N ASN A 355 -3.12 -11.26 -19.31
CA ASN A 355 -2.01 -10.33 -19.20
C ASN A 355 -0.80 -10.76 -20.03
N HIS A 356 -0.04 -9.76 -20.44
CA HIS A 356 1.27 -9.93 -21.06
C HIS A 356 2.28 -9.09 -20.27
N ILE A 357 3.31 -9.74 -19.78
CA ILE A 357 4.42 -9.11 -19.07
C ILE A 357 5.69 -9.21 -19.91
N GLN A 358 6.51 -8.17 -19.82
CA GLN A 358 7.83 -8.12 -20.46
C GLN A 358 8.78 -7.32 -19.58
N GLY A 359 10.04 -7.73 -19.51
CA GLY A 359 11.06 -7.00 -18.76
C GLY A 359 12.46 -7.33 -19.21
N GLN A 360 13.36 -6.38 -19.00
CA GLN A 360 14.79 -6.55 -19.24
C GLN A 360 15.62 -5.91 -18.14
N GLU A 361 16.79 -6.49 -17.90
CA GLU A 361 17.80 -5.95 -17.00
C GLU A 361 19.16 -5.90 -17.68
N ILE A 362 19.80 -4.71 -17.62
CA ILE A 362 21.09 -4.45 -18.27
C ILE A 362 22.05 -3.85 -17.25
N TYR A 363 23.26 -4.38 -17.18
CA TYR A 363 24.38 -3.81 -16.45
C TYR A 363 25.29 -3.02 -17.35
N SER A 364 25.30 -1.70 -17.23
CA SER A 364 26.07 -0.80 -18.07
C SER A 364 27.46 -0.46 -17.52
N GLY A 365 27.75 -0.80 -16.27
CA GLY A 365 29.04 -0.56 -15.62
C GLY A 365 30.19 -1.48 -16.09
N VAL A 366 29.89 -2.43 -16.96
CA VAL A 366 30.86 -3.33 -17.61
C VAL A 366 30.91 -3.07 -19.10
N GLN A 367 32.03 -3.44 -19.75
CA GLN A 367 32.18 -3.26 -21.19
C GLN A 367 32.55 -4.60 -21.86
N PRO A 368 31.74 -5.10 -22.82
CA PRO A 368 30.46 -4.53 -23.28
C PRO A 368 29.40 -4.59 -22.17
N ALA A 369 28.34 -3.77 -22.29
CA ALA A 369 27.18 -3.84 -21.40
C ALA A 369 26.59 -5.26 -21.36
N LEU A 370 26.27 -5.74 -20.17
CA LEU A 370 25.80 -7.10 -19.94
C LEU A 370 24.26 -7.10 -19.83
N LEU A 371 23.60 -7.70 -20.81
CA LEU A 371 22.17 -8.03 -20.71
C LEU A 371 22.04 -9.30 -19.87
N VAL A 372 21.37 -9.21 -18.74
CA VAL A 372 21.24 -10.32 -17.77
C VAL A 372 19.82 -10.88 -17.73
N GLU A 373 18.83 -10.13 -18.21
CA GLU A 373 17.45 -10.59 -18.35
C GLU A 373 16.79 -9.94 -19.57
N ASP A 374 16.02 -10.72 -20.34
CA ASP A 374 15.14 -10.28 -21.44
C ASP A 374 13.97 -11.27 -21.53
N GLY A 375 13.04 -11.13 -20.61
CA GLY A 375 11.93 -12.05 -20.42
C GLY A 375 10.59 -11.50 -20.88
N LYS A 376 9.72 -12.40 -21.34
CA LYS A 376 8.30 -12.10 -21.62
C LYS A 376 7.43 -13.31 -21.37
N ARG A 377 6.19 -13.06 -20.93
CA ARG A 377 5.27 -14.13 -20.58
C ARG A 377 3.81 -13.70 -20.71
N TRP A 378 2.97 -14.60 -21.21
CA TRP A 378 1.51 -14.46 -21.16
C TRP A 378 0.94 -15.14 -19.92
N GLY A 379 -0.09 -14.55 -19.36
CA GLY A 379 -0.89 -15.13 -18.29
C GLY A 379 -2.38 -15.04 -18.62
N SER A 380 -3.15 -15.97 -18.11
CA SER A 380 -4.61 -15.91 -18.15
C SER A 380 -5.19 -16.49 -16.86
N GLY A 381 -6.30 -15.91 -16.41
CA GLY A 381 -7.02 -16.33 -15.23
C GLY A 381 -8.52 -16.31 -15.46
N PHE A 382 -9.21 -17.27 -14.89
CA PHE A 382 -10.66 -17.26 -14.77
C PHE A 382 -11.03 -17.38 -13.31
N TYR A 383 -11.93 -16.54 -12.84
CA TYR A 383 -12.40 -16.56 -11.46
C TYR A 383 -13.91 -16.56 -11.37
N VAL A 384 -14.40 -17.22 -10.32
CA VAL A 384 -15.81 -17.22 -9.96
C VAL A 384 -15.93 -17.18 -8.43
N GLN A 385 -16.87 -16.38 -7.95
CA GLN A 385 -17.25 -16.27 -6.55
C GLN A 385 -18.76 -16.22 -6.44
N TYR A 386 -19.32 -17.05 -5.59
CA TYR A 386 -20.75 -17.09 -5.30
C TYR A 386 -20.98 -16.81 -3.82
N GLU A 387 -21.96 -15.95 -3.55
CA GLU A 387 -22.40 -15.57 -2.21
C GLU A 387 -23.88 -15.91 -2.05
N HIS A 388 -24.19 -16.59 -0.97
CA HIS A 388 -25.54 -17.03 -0.63
C HIS A 388 -25.89 -16.68 0.81
N ARG A 389 -26.97 -15.90 1.02
CA ARG A 389 -27.53 -15.66 2.35
C ARG A 389 -28.51 -16.79 2.69
N LEU A 390 -28.08 -17.72 3.56
CA LEU A 390 -28.94 -18.81 4.07
C LEU A 390 -30.09 -18.26 4.90
N THR A 391 -29.78 -17.29 5.78
CA THR A 391 -30.73 -16.53 6.58
C THR A 391 -30.33 -15.04 6.51
N ASP A 392 -31.07 -14.15 7.13
CA ASP A 392 -30.76 -12.71 7.10
C ASP A 392 -29.46 -12.40 7.85
N ASP A 393 -29.06 -13.25 8.78
CA ASP A 393 -27.87 -13.12 9.62
C ASP A 393 -26.71 -14.05 9.21
N LEU A 394 -26.93 -15.02 8.31
CA LEU A 394 -25.93 -16.02 7.93
C LEU A 394 -25.67 -16.04 6.42
N LYS A 395 -24.43 -15.72 6.04
CA LYS A 395 -23.96 -15.71 4.64
C LYS A 395 -22.86 -16.75 4.42
N LEU A 396 -22.98 -17.53 3.36
CA LEU A 396 -21.95 -18.41 2.83
C LEU A 396 -21.28 -17.76 1.62
N ILE A 397 -20.02 -18.04 1.46
CA ILE A 397 -19.25 -17.65 0.28
C ILE A 397 -18.37 -18.80 -0.18
N GLY A 398 -18.28 -18.97 -1.49
CA GLY A 398 -17.36 -19.89 -2.14
C GLY A 398 -16.82 -19.30 -3.41
N GLY A 399 -15.57 -19.55 -3.72
CA GLY A 399 -14.95 -19.07 -4.94
C GLY A 399 -13.70 -19.85 -5.31
N VAL A 400 -13.32 -19.75 -6.57
CA VAL A 400 -12.09 -20.33 -7.11
C VAL A 400 -11.55 -19.47 -8.22
N GLN A 401 -10.24 -19.38 -8.31
CA GLN A 401 -9.55 -18.86 -9.49
C GLN A 401 -8.67 -19.95 -10.09
N ALA A 402 -8.76 -20.09 -11.41
CA ALA A 402 -7.97 -20.99 -12.21
C ALA A 402 -7.02 -20.20 -13.10
N ASN A 403 -5.74 -20.55 -13.11
CA ASN A 403 -4.68 -19.78 -13.74
C ASN A 403 -3.84 -20.62 -14.68
N LYS A 404 -3.44 -20.01 -15.81
CA LYS A 404 -2.42 -20.51 -16.71
C LYS A 404 -1.41 -19.41 -17.02
N ILE A 405 -0.18 -19.58 -16.57
CA ILE A 405 0.88 -18.57 -16.66
C ILE A 405 2.07 -19.18 -17.41
N GLY A 406 2.28 -18.72 -18.64
CA GLY A 406 3.35 -19.18 -19.50
C GLY A 406 3.44 -20.69 -19.59
N SER A 407 4.63 -21.23 -19.33
CA SER A 407 4.93 -22.68 -19.30
C SER A 407 4.55 -23.37 -17.99
N LEU A 408 4.22 -22.60 -16.92
CA LEU A 408 3.84 -23.17 -15.62
C LEU A 408 2.63 -24.11 -15.75
N ALA A 409 2.52 -25.08 -14.86
CA ALA A 409 1.35 -25.95 -14.79
C ALA A 409 0.09 -25.12 -14.50
N PHE A 410 -1.06 -25.66 -14.90
CA PHE A 410 -2.36 -25.08 -14.52
C PHE A 410 -2.48 -25.11 -12.99
N ASP A 411 -2.95 -24.02 -12.43
CA ASP A 411 -3.14 -23.88 -10.97
C ASP A 411 -4.51 -23.32 -10.62
N ALA A 412 -5.05 -23.76 -9.48
CA ALA A 412 -6.32 -23.29 -8.97
C ALA A 412 -6.23 -23.00 -7.47
N VAL A 413 -6.76 -21.85 -7.08
CA VAL A 413 -6.79 -21.40 -5.68
C VAL A 413 -8.23 -21.19 -5.23
N PRO A 414 -8.69 -21.91 -4.19
CA PRO A 414 -10.02 -21.77 -3.64
C PRO A 414 -10.10 -20.71 -2.54
N ARG A 415 -11.31 -20.22 -2.28
CA ARG A 415 -11.70 -19.56 -1.04
C ARG A 415 -13.08 -20.02 -0.59
N GLY A 416 -13.33 -19.93 0.71
CA GLY A 416 -14.64 -20.21 1.28
C GLY A 416 -14.80 -19.49 2.60
N GLY A 417 -16.04 -19.23 3.00
CA GLY A 417 -16.29 -18.55 4.26
C GLY A 417 -17.72 -18.64 4.73
N LEU A 418 -17.83 -18.53 6.04
CA LEU A 418 -19.06 -18.41 6.79
C LEU A 418 -19.05 -17.08 7.54
N LEU A 419 -20.04 -16.24 7.29
CA LEU A 419 -20.22 -14.96 7.97
C LEU A 419 -21.55 -15.00 8.71
N TRP A 420 -21.48 -14.80 10.02
CA TRP A 420 -22.65 -14.86 10.89
C TRP A 420 -22.75 -13.59 11.72
N ASN A 421 -23.89 -12.91 11.62
CA ASN A 421 -24.22 -11.70 12.35
C ASN A 421 -25.29 -11.99 13.42
N PRO A 422 -24.95 -12.70 14.53
CA PRO A 422 -25.92 -13.25 15.50
C PRO A 422 -26.73 -12.17 16.23
N ALA A 423 -26.26 -10.94 16.25
CA ALA A 423 -26.92 -9.81 16.87
C ALA A 423 -26.54 -8.52 16.16
N ALA A 424 -27.33 -7.46 16.37
CA ALA A 424 -26.99 -6.14 15.90
C ALA A 424 -25.57 -5.78 16.37
N HIS A 425 -24.73 -5.28 15.46
CA HIS A 425 -23.36 -4.85 15.74
C HIS A 425 -22.33 -5.97 15.93
N PHE A 426 -22.70 -7.23 16.03
CA PHE A 426 -21.76 -8.35 16.16
C PHE A 426 -21.64 -9.12 14.85
N SER A 427 -20.40 -9.44 14.46
CA SER A 427 -20.10 -10.30 13.32
C SER A 427 -19.04 -11.34 13.69
N LEU A 428 -19.28 -12.57 13.29
CA LEU A 428 -18.35 -13.68 13.38
C LEU A 428 -18.03 -14.16 11.97
N LYS A 429 -16.75 -14.35 11.67
CA LYS A 429 -16.29 -14.84 10.38
C LYS A 429 -15.38 -16.04 10.57
N ALA A 430 -15.62 -17.10 9.81
CA ALA A 430 -14.70 -18.21 9.63
C ALA A 430 -14.37 -18.30 8.14
N LEU A 431 -13.13 -17.99 7.77
CA LEU A 431 -12.70 -17.83 6.39
C LEU A 431 -11.50 -18.73 6.10
N TYR A 432 -11.53 -19.35 4.94
CA TYR A 432 -10.36 -20.01 4.36
C TYR A 432 -10.09 -19.40 2.99
N GLY A 433 -8.85 -19.03 2.73
CA GLY A 433 -8.41 -18.56 1.44
C GLY A 433 -7.07 -19.17 1.04
N ALA A 434 -6.92 -19.46 -0.23
CA ALA A 434 -5.64 -19.81 -0.80
C ALA A 434 -5.20 -18.73 -1.79
N ALA A 435 -3.88 -18.54 -1.90
CA ALA A 435 -3.27 -17.67 -2.87
C ALA A 435 -2.01 -18.30 -3.45
N PHE A 436 -1.54 -17.70 -4.55
CA PHE A 436 -0.28 -18.09 -5.18
C PHE A 436 0.49 -16.86 -5.62
N ARG A 437 1.80 -17.00 -5.75
CA ARG A 437 2.68 -16.07 -6.44
C ARG A 437 3.43 -16.80 -7.55
N ALA A 438 3.25 -16.36 -8.79
CA ALA A 438 4.04 -16.87 -9.89
C ALA A 438 5.49 -16.41 -9.76
N PRO A 439 6.48 -17.24 -10.11
CA PRO A 439 7.87 -16.78 -10.19
C PRO A 439 7.98 -15.55 -11.09
N SER A 440 8.81 -14.58 -10.74
CA SER A 440 9.07 -13.39 -11.54
C SER A 440 9.87 -13.72 -12.81
N LEU A 441 10.12 -12.73 -13.67
CA LEU A 441 10.96 -12.94 -14.84
C LEU A 441 12.41 -13.20 -14.42
N ASP A 442 12.95 -12.43 -13.45
CA ASP A 442 14.31 -12.62 -12.91
C ASP A 442 14.47 -14.00 -12.29
N GLU A 443 13.51 -14.43 -11.48
CA GLU A 443 13.58 -15.75 -10.84
C GLU A 443 13.64 -16.90 -11.83
N THR A 444 13.08 -16.72 -13.02
CA THR A 444 13.06 -17.78 -14.06
C THR A 444 14.14 -17.63 -15.11
N GLY A 445 14.54 -16.40 -15.43
CA GLY A 445 15.34 -16.09 -16.62
C GLY A 445 16.68 -15.40 -16.39
N LEU A 446 16.95 -14.88 -15.18
CA LEU A 446 18.16 -14.12 -14.88
C LEU A 446 19.45 -14.89 -15.23
N THR A 447 20.39 -14.23 -15.91
CA THR A 447 21.69 -14.81 -16.29
C THR A 447 22.88 -14.04 -15.71
N HIS A 448 22.69 -13.40 -14.55
CA HIS A 448 23.74 -12.65 -13.88
C HIS A 448 24.86 -13.58 -13.37
N PRO A 449 26.17 -13.18 -13.47
CA PRO A 449 27.29 -14.02 -13.02
C PRO A 449 27.27 -14.42 -11.55
N GLY A 450 26.55 -13.68 -10.70
CA GLY A 450 26.43 -13.96 -9.27
C GLY A 450 25.16 -14.70 -8.88
N LEU A 451 24.12 -14.66 -9.72
CA LEU A 451 22.80 -15.23 -9.45
C LEU A 451 22.13 -15.62 -10.77
N THR A 452 21.57 -16.81 -10.86
CA THR A 452 20.96 -17.34 -12.07
C THR A 452 19.51 -17.73 -11.81
N GLY A 453 18.64 -17.40 -12.75
CA GLY A 453 17.24 -17.81 -12.76
C GLY A 453 17.09 -19.32 -12.96
N ASN A 454 15.93 -19.85 -12.58
CA ASN A 454 15.60 -21.26 -12.69
C ASN A 454 14.25 -21.45 -13.40
N PRO A 455 14.23 -21.86 -14.66
CA PRO A 455 12.99 -22.06 -15.42
C PRO A 455 12.13 -23.24 -14.91
N LYS A 456 12.61 -24.02 -13.92
CA LYS A 456 11.88 -25.13 -13.31
C LYS A 456 11.12 -24.73 -12.05
N LEU A 457 11.19 -23.46 -11.65
CA LEU A 457 10.44 -22.96 -10.50
C LEU A 457 8.94 -23.18 -10.69
N VAL A 458 8.29 -23.49 -9.56
CA VAL A 458 6.84 -23.57 -9.45
C VAL A 458 6.31 -22.42 -8.60
N PRO A 459 5.04 -22.03 -8.74
CA PRO A 459 4.46 -20.96 -7.92
C PRO A 459 4.54 -21.23 -6.42
N GLU A 460 4.82 -20.20 -5.65
CA GLU A 460 4.63 -20.19 -4.21
C GLU A 460 3.13 -20.27 -3.88
N LYS A 461 2.77 -20.92 -2.78
CA LYS A 461 1.39 -21.08 -2.35
C LYS A 461 1.22 -20.81 -0.87
N VAL A 462 0.13 -20.17 -0.52
CA VAL A 462 -0.32 -19.99 0.85
C VAL A 462 -1.77 -20.43 1.01
N GLY A 463 -2.06 -21.02 2.16
CA GLY A 463 -3.42 -21.25 2.62
C GLY A 463 -3.57 -20.66 4.01
N THR A 464 -4.57 -19.80 4.21
CA THR A 464 -4.83 -19.13 5.49
C THR A 464 -6.23 -19.44 5.99
N LEU A 465 -6.32 -19.81 7.26
CA LEU A 465 -7.55 -19.88 8.04
C LEU A 465 -7.62 -18.65 8.94
N ASP A 466 -8.71 -17.90 8.87
CA ASP A 466 -9.03 -16.77 9.73
C ASP A 466 -10.31 -17.05 10.53
N LEU A 467 -10.27 -16.73 11.83
CA LEU A 467 -11.41 -16.77 12.73
C LEU A 467 -11.54 -15.39 13.38
N GLN A 468 -12.49 -14.58 12.94
CA GLN A 468 -12.67 -13.22 13.40
C GLN A 468 -13.96 -13.03 14.16
N ALA A 469 -13.88 -12.31 15.29
CA ALA A 469 -15.01 -11.72 15.97
C ALA A 469 -14.91 -10.20 15.91
N SER A 470 -16.00 -9.52 15.58
CA SER A 470 -16.02 -8.06 15.53
C SER A 470 -17.29 -7.47 16.11
N TYR A 471 -17.14 -6.28 16.68
CA TYR A 471 -18.22 -5.43 17.15
C TYR A 471 -18.11 -4.06 16.48
N GLN A 472 -19.22 -3.57 15.92
CA GLN A 472 -19.23 -2.30 15.22
C GLN A 472 -20.54 -1.55 15.45
N ASN A 473 -20.43 -0.32 15.94
CA ASN A 473 -21.55 0.62 16.04
C ASN A 473 -21.08 2.05 15.64
N ASN A 474 -21.94 3.05 15.80
CA ASN A 474 -21.63 4.44 15.40
C ASN A 474 -20.45 5.06 16.17
N ARG A 475 -19.98 4.49 17.28
CA ARG A 475 -18.89 5.04 18.10
C ARG A 475 -17.70 4.12 18.25
N ALA A 476 -17.88 2.84 18.03
CA ALA A 476 -16.85 1.83 18.26
C ALA A 476 -16.79 0.83 17.12
N GLN A 477 -15.59 0.47 16.75
CA GLN A 477 -15.27 -0.65 15.90
C GLN A 477 -14.15 -1.41 16.61
N VAL A 478 -14.36 -2.69 16.88
CA VAL A 478 -13.36 -3.56 17.50
C VAL A 478 -13.38 -4.89 16.78
N SER A 479 -12.23 -5.43 16.48
CA SER A 479 -12.09 -6.78 15.93
C SER A 479 -10.93 -7.51 16.58
N VAL A 480 -11.10 -8.82 16.70
CA VAL A 480 -10.04 -9.76 17.09
C VAL A 480 -10.08 -10.90 16.08
N ASP A 481 -8.96 -11.21 15.52
CA ASP A 481 -8.77 -12.23 14.53
C ASP A 481 -7.65 -13.19 14.92
N TYR A 482 -7.93 -14.48 14.89
CA TYR A 482 -6.94 -15.54 14.92
C TYR A 482 -6.66 -15.98 13.50
N PHE A 483 -5.39 -15.99 13.09
CA PHE A 483 -4.97 -16.45 11.78
C PHE A 483 -3.97 -17.60 11.88
N HIS A 484 -4.05 -18.52 10.90
CA HIS A 484 -3.10 -19.60 10.70
C HIS A 484 -2.81 -19.72 9.20
N SER A 485 -1.60 -19.35 8.79
CA SER A 485 -1.13 -19.38 7.41
C SER A 485 -0.06 -20.43 7.23
N ARG A 486 -0.18 -21.23 6.18
CA ARG A 486 0.82 -22.21 5.77
C ARG A 486 1.29 -21.91 4.36
N GLU A 487 2.57 -21.62 4.22
CA GLU A 487 3.23 -21.30 2.95
C GLU A 487 4.06 -22.48 2.49
N THR A 488 4.07 -22.70 1.18
CA THR A 488 4.80 -23.83 0.56
C THR A 488 5.44 -23.36 -0.74
N GLN A 489 6.49 -24.05 -1.15
CA GLN A 489 7.20 -23.77 -2.40
C GLN A 489 7.80 -22.35 -2.46
N LEU A 490 8.12 -21.75 -1.29
CA LEU A 490 8.75 -20.44 -1.24
C LEU A 490 10.02 -20.42 -2.08
N ILE A 491 10.25 -19.34 -2.83
CA ILE A 491 11.39 -19.19 -3.73
C ILE A 491 12.52 -18.48 -3.01
N PHE A 492 13.68 -19.11 -2.97
CA PHE A 492 14.89 -18.60 -2.34
C PHE A 492 16.10 -18.73 -3.27
N GLU A 493 17.20 -18.09 -2.87
CA GLU A 493 18.49 -18.19 -3.54
C GLU A 493 19.38 -19.22 -2.82
N ASP A 494 19.89 -20.21 -3.56
CA ASP A 494 20.92 -21.12 -3.06
C ASP A 494 22.31 -20.50 -3.25
N GLY A 495 22.81 -19.87 -2.19
CA GLY A 495 24.15 -19.29 -2.17
C GLY A 495 25.29 -20.30 -2.06
N SER A 496 25.02 -21.61 -1.96
CA SER A 496 26.04 -22.66 -1.92
C SER A 496 26.66 -22.94 -3.30
N THR A 497 25.96 -22.55 -4.38
CA THR A 497 26.42 -22.64 -5.75
C THR A 497 27.06 -21.33 -6.25
N ARG A 498 27.82 -21.40 -7.35
CA ARG A 498 28.39 -20.24 -8.03
C ARG A 498 28.19 -20.38 -9.54
N PRO A 499 27.32 -19.55 -10.18
CA PRO A 499 26.43 -18.56 -9.58
C PRO A 499 25.43 -19.16 -8.58
N ALA A 500 24.90 -18.36 -7.67
CA ALA A 500 23.74 -18.74 -6.86
C ALA A 500 22.54 -19.03 -7.76
N LEU A 501 21.64 -19.91 -7.33
CA LEU A 501 20.50 -20.37 -8.15
C LEU A 501 19.19 -20.19 -7.37
N TYR A 502 18.16 -19.70 -8.04
CA TYR A 502 16.82 -19.72 -7.44
C TYR A 502 16.25 -21.13 -7.34
N TYR A 503 15.61 -21.46 -6.22
CA TYR A 503 14.99 -22.75 -5.98
C TYR A 503 13.73 -22.64 -5.11
N ASN A 504 12.82 -23.60 -5.24
CA ASN A 504 11.69 -23.70 -4.33
C ASN A 504 12.09 -24.43 -3.05
N LEU A 505 11.80 -23.85 -1.89
CA LEU A 505 12.05 -24.45 -0.59
C LEU A 505 11.14 -25.68 -0.40
N GLY A 506 11.72 -26.81 -0.04
CA GLY A 506 10.99 -28.06 0.18
C GLY A 506 10.20 -28.11 1.49
N ALA A 507 10.56 -27.27 2.48
CA ALA A 507 9.89 -27.19 3.76
C ALA A 507 8.81 -26.08 3.73
N PRO A 508 7.65 -26.28 4.40
CA PRO A 508 6.64 -25.23 4.56
C PRO A 508 7.07 -24.20 5.61
N ALA A 509 6.63 -22.96 5.47
CA ALA A 509 6.61 -21.95 6.52
C ALA A 509 5.21 -21.86 7.14
N THR A 510 5.13 -21.66 8.46
CA THR A 510 3.86 -21.52 9.16
C THR A 510 3.88 -20.29 10.04
N PHE A 511 2.94 -19.39 9.79
CA PHE A 511 2.70 -18.19 10.59
C PHE A 511 1.34 -18.33 11.28
N GLN A 512 1.29 -18.05 12.57
CA GLN A 512 0.03 -18.01 13.29
C GLN A 512 0.06 -16.91 14.34
N GLY A 513 -1.11 -16.37 14.68
CA GLY A 513 -1.16 -15.31 15.67
C GLY A 513 -2.55 -14.77 15.92
N ILE A 514 -2.57 -13.70 16.69
CA ILE A 514 -3.75 -12.91 16.99
C ILE A 514 -3.48 -11.48 16.55
N ASP A 515 -4.40 -10.95 15.74
CA ASP A 515 -4.43 -9.58 15.27
C ASP A 515 -5.71 -8.90 15.80
N SER A 516 -5.54 -7.84 16.57
CA SER A 516 -6.65 -7.09 17.14
C SER A 516 -6.57 -5.62 16.75
N GLU A 517 -7.72 -5.01 16.47
CA GLU A 517 -7.86 -3.61 16.11
C GLU A 517 -9.07 -3.00 16.81
N GLY A 518 -8.91 -1.77 17.29
CA GLY A 518 -9.99 -1.01 17.89
C GLY A 518 -9.96 0.46 17.50
N LYS A 519 -11.14 1.04 17.24
CA LYS A 519 -11.39 2.45 16.99
C LYS A 519 -12.55 2.90 17.82
N TYR A 520 -12.43 4.05 18.48
CA TYR A 520 -13.44 4.53 19.39
C TYR A 520 -13.56 6.05 19.43
N TYR A 521 -14.77 6.57 19.22
CA TYR A 521 -15.13 7.97 19.48
C TYR A 521 -15.65 8.10 20.90
N LEU A 522 -14.79 8.51 21.85
CA LEU A 522 -15.17 8.72 23.25
C LEU A 522 -16.23 9.82 23.35
N ARG A 523 -16.04 10.91 22.62
CA ARG A 523 -16.98 12.01 22.36
C ARG A 523 -16.78 12.45 20.92
N ARG A 524 -17.62 13.34 20.40
CA ARG A 524 -17.47 13.89 19.04
C ARG A 524 -16.05 14.42 18.74
N ASN A 525 -15.35 14.89 19.77
CA ASN A 525 -14.04 15.56 19.65
C ASN A 525 -12.86 14.62 19.89
N TRP A 526 -13.07 13.46 20.52
CA TRP A 526 -12.00 12.53 20.89
C TRP A 526 -12.09 11.23 20.09
N PHE A 527 -11.03 10.92 19.39
CA PHE A 527 -10.88 9.68 18.65
C PHE A 527 -9.67 8.90 19.17
N LEU A 528 -9.88 7.64 19.50
CA LEU A 528 -8.86 6.69 19.90
C LEU A 528 -8.79 5.57 18.88
N MET A 529 -7.60 5.12 18.57
CA MET A 529 -7.36 3.91 17.81
C MET A 529 -6.21 3.12 18.42
N GLY A 530 -6.23 1.80 18.21
CA GLY A 530 -5.14 0.95 18.65
C GLY A 530 -5.22 -0.43 18.06
N SER A 531 -4.09 -1.11 18.04
CA SER A 531 -3.99 -2.51 17.58
C SER A 531 -2.88 -3.23 18.29
N VAL A 532 -3.02 -4.55 18.37
CA VAL A 532 -1.97 -5.46 18.86
C VAL A 532 -1.89 -6.64 17.91
N LEU A 533 -0.71 -6.90 17.41
CA LEU A 533 -0.37 -8.10 16.66
C LEU A 533 0.59 -8.95 17.49
N TYR A 534 0.17 -10.17 17.79
CA TYR A 534 1.08 -11.21 18.30
C TYR A 534 1.15 -12.34 17.29
N GLN A 535 2.36 -12.73 16.89
CA GLN A 535 2.59 -13.74 15.89
C GLN A 535 3.80 -14.61 16.19
N VAL A 536 3.76 -15.84 15.71
CA VAL A 536 4.83 -16.81 15.82
C VAL A 536 5.03 -17.50 14.47
N ASN A 537 6.28 -17.54 14.04
CA ASN A 537 6.73 -18.39 12.94
C ASN A 537 7.33 -19.67 13.52
N HIS A 538 6.81 -20.83 13.14
CA HIS A 538 7.24 -22.11 13.64
C HIS A 538 8.35 -22.78 12.84
N ASP A 539 8.76 -22.20 11.73
CA ASP A 539 9.78 -22.80 10.88
C ASP A 539 11.19 -22.36 11.28
N LYS A 540 11.98 -23.30 11.79
CA LYS A 540 13.36 -23.05 12.17
C LYS A 540 14.28 -22.76 10.99
N ALA A 541 13.99 -23.28 9.81
CA ALA A 541 14.78 -23.02 8.60
C ALA A 541 14.54 -21.59 8.09
N ILE A 542 13.35 -21.02 8.37
CA ILE A 542 12.92 -19.70 7.95
C ILE A 542 12.94 -18.69 9.10
N ALA A 543 13.13 -19.11 10.34
CA ALA A 543 13.13 -18.22 11.51
C ALA A 543 14.15 -17.07 11.41
N ASN A 544 15.22 -17.27 10.67
CA ASN A 544 16.19 -16.22 10.34
C ASN A 544 15.76 -15.36 9.13
N LEU A 545 14.67 -15.69 8.48
CA LEU A 545 14.20 -15.06 7.24
C LEU A 545 12.97 -14.18 7.46
N SER A 546 12.33 -14.25 8.63
CA SER A 546 11.24 -13.35 9.00
C SER A 546 11.77 -12.26 9.94
N PRO A 547 12.13 -11.09 9.41
CA PRO A 547 12.69 -10.00 10.20
C PRO A 547 11.62 -9.19 10.95
N ILE A 548 10.45 -9.76 11.15
CA ILE A 548 9.31 -9.09 11.77
C ILE A 548 9.21 -9.47 13.25
N PRO A 549 8.99 -8.52 14.17
CA PRO A 549 8.85 -8.81 15.58
C PRO A 549 7.63 -9.68 15.86
N SER A 550 7.73 -10.55 16.88
CA SER A 550 6.59 -11.36 17.32
C SER A 550 5.47 -10.53 17.97
N LEU A 551 5.78 -9.36 18.48
CA LEU A 551 4.83 -8.44 19.11
C LEU A 551 4.94 -7.07 18.46
N GLY A 552 3.82 -6.56 17.95
CA GLY A 552 3.63 -5.18 17.55
C GLY A 552 2.41 -4.57 18.23
N ALA A 553 2.46 -3.31 18.58
CA ALA A 553 1.32 -2.58 19.13
C ALA A 553 1.29 -1.16 18.59
N LYS A 554 0.11 -0.65 18.33
CA LYS A 554 -0.10 0.71 17.81
C LYS A 554 -1.14 1.42 18.62
N ALA A 555 -0.94 2.71 18.88
CA ALA A 555 -1.86 3.51 19.64
C ALA A 555 -1.93 4.94 19.09
N GLY A 556 -3.13 5.43 18.86
CA GLY A 556 -3.39 6.78 18.38
C GLY A 556 -4.46 7.48 19.20
N LEU A 557 -4.22 8.74 19.51
CA LEU A 557 -5.16 9.63 20.18
C LEU A 557 -5.27 10.93 19.39
N SER A 558 -6.51 11.34 19.09
CA SER A 558 -6.78 12.60 18.40
C SER A 558 -7.86 13.38 19.13
N TYR A 559 -7.65 14.68 19.22
CA TYR A 559 -8.61 15.66 19.72
C TYR A 559 -8.84 16.73 18.67
N ALA A 560 -10.10 16.94 18.27
CA ALA A 560 -10.51 17.97 17.33
C ALA A 560 -11.43 18.98 18.03
N ALA A 561 -10.93 20.18 18.26
CA ALA A 561 -11.68 21.23 18.93
C ALA A 561 -12.65 21.94 17.95
N GLU A 562 -13.78 22.39 18.46
CA GLU A 562 -14.77 23.14 17.67
C GLU A 562 -14.22 24.47 17.11
N ASN A 563 -13.20 25.04 17.75
CA ASN A 563 -12.53 26.27 17.33
C ASN A 563 -11.51 26.07 16.19
N GLY A 564 -11.40 24.85 15.63
CA GLY A 564 -10.51 24.53 14.52
C GLY A 564 -9.10 24.10 14.89
N VAL A 565 -8.87 23.72 16.16
CA VAL A 565 -7.58 23.15 16.58
C VAL A 565 -7.70 21.63 16.65
N ASP A 566 -6.91 20.93 15.86
CA ASP A 566 -6.82 19.48 15.87
C ASP A 566 -5.43 19.07 16.38
N VAL A 567 -5.37 18.12 17.31
CA VAL A 567 -4.12 17.59 17.88
C VAL A 567 -4.18 16.07 17.88
N SER A 568 -3.16 15.43 17.35
CA SER A 568 -3.07 13.97 17.32
C SER A 568 -1.67 13.51 17.69
N VAL A 569 -1.61 12.36 18.35
CA VAL A 569 -0.38 11.65 18.68
C VAL A 569 -0.56 10.19 18.32
N PHE A 570 0.45 9.60 17.76
CA PHE A 570 0.46 8.19 17.38
C PHE A 570 1.79 7.55 17.74
N ASP A 571 1.75 6.34 18.30
CA ASP A 571 2.91 5.52 18.64
C ASP A 571 2.82 4.16 17.93
N ASP A 572 3.89 3.76 17.23
CA ASP A 572 4.08 2.42 16.66
C ASP A 572 5.18 1.71 17.45
N TYR A 573 4.77 0.77 18.29
CA TYR A 573 5.67 -0.10 19.03
C TYR A 573 5.99 -1.35 18.22
N ARG A 574 7.27 -1.63 18.04
CA ARG A 574 7.79 -2.85 17.45
C ARG A 574 8.64 -3.56 18.49
N GLY A 575 8.28 -4.80 18.77
CA GLY A 575 8.99 -5.64 19.72
C GLY A 575 10.36 -6.08 19.20
N HIS A 576 11.07 -6.78 20.04
CA HIS A 576 12.38 -7.35 19.70
C HIS A 576 12.26 -8.36 18.54
N ILE A 577 13.19 -8.29 17.60
CA ILE A 577 13.31 -9.24 16.49
C ILE A 577 14.33 -10.30 16.90
N GLY A 578 13.86 -11.55 17.02
CA GLY A 578 14.71 -12.70 17.37
C GLY A 578 15.53 -13.22 16.19
N GLY A 579 16.40 -14.18 16.46
CA GLY A 579 17.12 -14.92 15.42
C GLY A 579 18.42 -14.28 14.91
N TYR A 580 18.70 -13.02 15.25
CA TYR A 580 19.95 -12.38 14.86
C TYR A 580 21.13 -12.82 15.73
N ALA A 581 22.24 -13.14 15.08
CA ALA A 581 23.46 -13.52 15.79
C ALA A 581 23.95 -12.40 16.72
N ALA A 582 24.57 -12.77 17.85
CA ALA A 582 25.12 -11.83 18.82
C ALA A 582 26.18 -10.87 18.24
N SER A 583 26.77 -11.24 17.11
CA SER A 583 27.78 -10.47 16.37
C SER A 583 27.24 -9.35 15.50
N ILE A 584 25.91 -9.27 15.26
CA ILE A 584 25.34 -8.20 14.45
C ILE A 584 25.25 -6.93 15.28
N ASN A 585 25.82 -5.86 14.79
CA ASN A 585 25.79 -4.55 15.43
C ASN A 585 25.63 -3.46 14.37
N PRO A 586 24.66 -2.55 14.49
CA PRO A 586 23.65 -2.53 15.56
C PRO A 586 22.59 -3.62 15.38
N ARG A 587 22.06 -4.12 16.49
CA ARG A 587 20.96 -5.10 16.49
C ARG A 587 19.64 -4.38 16.27
N PRO A 588 18.65 -5.05 15.62
CA PRO A 588 17.29 -4.56 15.61
C PRO A 588 16.68 -4.72 17.01
N GLU A 589 16.61 -3.64 17.74
CA GLU A 589 16.04 -3.58 19.08
C GLU A 589 14.54 -3.25 19.04
N ALA A 590 13.84 -3.48 20.15
CA ALA A 590 12.48 -2.98 20.31
C ALA A 590 12.47 -1.45 20.25
N LEU A 591 11.50 -0.89 19.56
CA LEU A 591 11.41 0.55 19.34
C LEU A 591 9.98 1.09 19.48
N HIS A 592 9.91 2.38 19.79
CA HIS A 592 8.72 3.19 19.68
C HIS A 592 8.96 4.27 18.63
N SER A 593 8.07 4.38 17.65
CA SER A 593 8.06 5.46 16.68
C SER A 593 6.90 6.38 17.00
N LEU A 594 7.21 7.50 17.70
CA LEU A 594 6.22 8.47 18.13
C LEU A 594 6.09 9.58 17.10
N SER A 595 4.87 9.83 16.60
CA SER A 595 4.53 10.95 15.73
C SER A 595 3.45 11.84 16.36
N ALA A 596 3.41 13.11 15.95
CA ALA A 596 2.38 14.05 16.36
C ALA A 596 2.01 14.97 15.20
N HIS A 597 0.73 15.33 15.15
CA HIS A 597 0.18 16.26 14.17
C HIS A 597 -0.70 17.30 14.87
N VAL A 598 -0.44 18.56 14.58
CA VAL A 598 -1.25 19.67 15.10
C VAL A 598 -1.69 20.52 13.92
N ARG A 599 -2.99 20.76 13.79
CA ARG A 599 -3.57 21.56 12.70
C ARG A 599 -4.42 22.69 13.29
N PHE A 600 -4.27 23.89 12.75
CA PHE A 600 -4.99 25.09 13.10
C PHE A 600 -5.81 25.57 11.89
N ASP A 601 -7.08 25.26 11.86
CA ASP A 601 -8.03 25.74 10.86
C ASP A 601 -8.49 27.16 11.23
N LEU A 602 -7.97 28.14 10.54
CA LEU A 602 -8.28 29.54 10.79
C LEU A 602 -9.56 30.02 10.07
N THR A 603 -10.10 29.23 9.18
CA THR A 603 -11.33 29.54 8.44
C THR A 603 -12.50 29.75 9.36
N LYS A 604 -12.68 28.84 10.33
CA LYS A 604 -13.76 28.90 11.32
C LYS A 604 -13.73 30.18 12.16
N ARG A 605 -12.56 30.79 12.31
CA ARG A 605 -12.37 31.98 13.14
C ARG A 605 -12.52 33.29 12.38
N TRP A 606 -12.14 33.33 11.09
CA TRP A 606 -12.01 34.57 10.33
C TRP A 606 -12.91 34.64 9.10
N LEU A 607 -13.29 33.52 8.51
CA LEU A 607 -14.13 33.45 7.32
C LEU A 607 -15.45 32.79 7.68
N LYS A 608 -16.56 33.51 7.61
CA LYS A 608 -17.88 33.01 7.99
C LYS A 608 -18.47 32.03 6.96
N ASN A 609 -17.93 31.97 5.74
CA ASN A 609 -18.36 31.06 4.68
C ASN A 609 -17.32 29.93 4.51
N GLY A 610 -17.74 28.67 4.66
CA GLY A 610 -16.89 27.48 4.59
C GLY A 610 -16.31 27.13 3.21
N ASP A 611 -16.69 27.88 2.16
CA ASP A 611 -16.30 27.59 0.76
C ASP A 611 -14.82 27.85 0.48
N ARG A 612 -14.17 28.67 1.28
CA ARG A 612 -12.74 28.98 1.18
C ARG A 612 -12.13 28.91 2.55
N GLY A 613 -10.92 28.37 2.62
CA GLY A 613 -10.26 28.29 3.90
C GLY A 613 -8.76 28.15 3.80
N PHE A 614 -8.14 28.32 4.95
CA PHE A 614 -6.74 28.06 5.14
C PHE A 614 -6.45 27.54 6.54
N ALA A 615 -5.45 26.70 6.64
CA ALA A 615 -4.96 26.15 7.89
C ALA A 615 -3.45 26.15 7.93
N PHE A 616 -2.90 26.14 9.14
CA PHE A 616 -1.49 25.80 9.38
C PHE A 616 -1.42 24.45 10.06
N PHE A 617 -0.34 23.73 9.80
CA PHE A 617 -0.07 22.49 10.51
C PHE A 617 1.40 22.36 10.92
N LEU A 618 1.61 21.62 11.99
CA LEU A 618 2.90 21.12 12.42
C LEU A 618 2.81 19.60 12.48
N HIS A 619 3.72 18.92 11.79
CA HIS A 619 3.83 17.48 11.83
C HIS A 619 5.24 17.08 12.24
N GLY A 620 5.34 16.10 13.12
CA GLY A 620 6.61 15.57 13.58
C GLY A 620 6.61 14.06 13.58
N ASP A 621 7.64 13.47 12.97
CA ASP A 621 7.90 12.04 12.97
C ASP A 621 9.11 11.72 13.83
N ASP A 622 9.13 10.50 14.38
CA ASP A 622 10.18 9.99 15.27
C ASP A 622 10.59 11.00 16.34
N LEU A 623 9.60 11.51 17.07
CA LEU A 623 9.82 12.52 18.12
C LEU A 623 10.76 12.02 19.23
N THR A 624 10.91 10.71 19.38
CA THR A 624 11.87 10.07 20.29
C THR A 624 13.32 10.19 19.84
N ASN A 625 13.51 10.52 18.57
CA ASN A 625 14.82 10.68 17.92
C ASN A 625 15.74 9.44 18.07
N ARG A 626 15.16 8.25 17.91
CA ARG A 626 15.91 7.01 18.01
C ARG A 626 16.40 6.57 16.64
N ALA A 627 17.64 6.14 16.57
CA ALA A 627 18.14 5.45 15.40
C ALA A 627 17.48 4.07 15.31
N VAL A 628 16.77 3.83 14.20
CA VAL A 628 16.10 2.55 13.93
C VAL A 628 16.91 1.77 12.93
N TRP A 629 17.20 0.52 13.28
CA TRP A 629 17.90 -0.41 12.42
C TRP A 629 16.96 -1.56 12.12
N LEU A 630 16.59 -1.72 10.86
CA LEU A 630 15.78 -2.85 10.41
C LEU A 630 16.68 -3.94 9.83
N PRO A 631 16.25 -5.21 9.94
CA PRO A 631 16.93 -6.29 9.25
C PRO A 631 16.99 -6.03 7.75
N ALA A 632 18.17 -6.16 7.18
CA ALA A 632 18.32 -6.26 5.74
C ALA A 632 18.16 -7.72 5.35
N LEU A 633 17.19 -8.02 4.51
CA LEU A 633 17.08 -9.31 3.87
C LEU A 633 18.13 -9.41 2.76
N GLY A 634 18.97 -10.39 2.82
CA GLY A 634 20.00 -10.65 1.83
C GLY A 634 20.57 -12.03 2.06
N THR A 635 20.90 -12.67 0.99
CA THR A 635 21.09 -14.10 0.83
C THR A 635 22.18 -14.74 1.66
N ASN A 636 23.11 -13.99 2.22
CA ASN A 636 24.29 -14.59 2.86
C ASN A 636 24.74 -13.93 4.16
N SER A 637 24.01 -12.93 4.65
CA SER A 637 24.40 -12.24 5.87
C SER A 637 23.25 -11.45 6.44
N PRO A 638 22.74 -11.88 7.59
CA PRO A 638 21.84 -11.03 8.35
C PRO A 638 22.59 -9.74 8.68
N ASN A 639 22.09 -8.65 8.15
CA ASN A 639 22.62 -7.31 8.34
C ASN A 639 21.49 -6.38 8.77
N THR A 640 21.83 -5.20 9.22
CA THR A 640 20.85 -4.18 9.55
C THR A 640 21.07 -2.93 8.70
N ILE A 641 19.98 -2.31 8.30
CA ILE A 641 19.96 -1.07 7.54
C ILE A 641 19.37 0.02 8.42
N PRO A 642 19.96 1.22 8.52
CA PRO A 642 19.34 2.35 9.18
C PRO A 642 18.17 2.84 8.33
N VAL A 643 16.99 2.96 8.93
CA VAL A 643 15.75 3.26 8.20
C VAL A 643 15.06 4.51 8.66
N VAL A 644 15.47 5.09 9.75
CA VAL A 644 14.85 6.28 10.29
C VAL A 644 15.88 7.40 10.34
N ARG A 645 15.51 8.50 9.77
CA ARG A 645 16.28 9.74 9.68
C ARG A 645 16.52 10.42 11.01
N GLY A 646 15.91 9.89 12.09
CA GLY A 646 15.74 10.60 13.32
C GLY A 646 14.54 11.56 13.26
N ARG A 647 14.41 12.42 14.26
CA ARG A 647 13.28 13.33 14.37
C ARG A 647 13.22 14.31 13.21
N THR A 648 12.05 14.32 12.52
CA THR A 648 11.71 15.29 11.48
C THR A 648 10.56 16.17 11.94
N LEU A 649 10.59 17.44 11.60
CA LEU A 649 9.54 18.41 11.94
C LEU A 649 9.22 19.26 10.71
N TYR A 650 7.94 19.24 10.32
CA TYR A 650 7.41 20.03 9.22
C TYR A 650 6.45 21.09 9.75
N PHE A 651 6.59 22.30 9.25
CA PHE A 651 5.59 23.34 9.36
C PHE A 651 5.00 23.60 7.99
N GLY A 652 3.67 23.62 7.88
CA GLY A 652 3.01 23.77 6.59
C GLY A 652 1.74 24.61 6.66
N LEU A 653 1.26 24.92 5.46
CA LEU A 653 0.01 25.62 5.23
C LEU A 653 -0.86 24.83 4.25
N GLU A 654 -2.17 24.96 4.40
CA GLU A 654 -3.20 24.43 3.51
C GLU A 654 -4.12 25.56 3.09
N VAL A 655 -4.53 25.53 1.81
CA VAL A 655 -5.52 26.45 1.26
C VAL A 655 -6.52 25.63 0.45
N TRP A 656 -7.81 25.90 0.61
CA TRP A 656 -8.85 25.21 -0.16
C TRP A 656 -9.95 26.14 -0.59
N GLN A 657 -10.62 25.75 -1.66
CA GLN A 657 -11.84 26.36 -2.16
C GLN A 657 -12.80 25.27 -2.63
N LYS A 658 -14.08 25.38 -2.23
CA LYS A 658 -15.20 24.57 -2.71
C LYS A 658 -16.23 25.45 -3.39
N GLN A 659 -16.86 25.00 -4.48
CA GLN A 659 -17.92 25.68 -5.22
C GLN A 659 -19.02 24.71 -5.61
#